data_0ffe84af8df881691c13f9428e9e6de4
#
_entry.id   0ffe84af8df881691c13f9428e9e6de4
#
_cell.length_a   1.000
_cell.length_b   1.000
_cell.length_c   1.000
_cell.angle_alpha   90.00
_cell.angle_beta   90.00
_cell.angle_gamma   90.00
#
_symmetry.space_group_name_H-M   'P 1'
#
loop_
_entity.id
_entity.type
_entity.pdbx_description
1 polymer ?
#
loop_
_entity_poly.entity_id
_entity_poly.type
_entity_poly.pdbx_seq_one_letter_code
_entity_poly.pdbx_strand_id
1 'polypeptide(L)'
;MRACLMLILLGGWVSCVGSMAEARVEIQPVAGIDAQPLKAQIKRLVQALEFLGQPLPQATQAALDEALGLEDPDRVVLQVQEVLDLQVLIEVNINPESRVKVSEGPGKRLLTEQGWTVFLVKVHNEAGVTAPLRVSSPNAGPIYLRSSNLPRPQGGIGPEEVADRWMDVHMYAGRPLTPNLSGLAVDYRLMQIYSRDRGKREASLAFDVGQGTQDLGFRNEVPILFECLPAVGVELEVIDHDGEPTTASFVFRDSTGRVYPARSRRLAPDFFFHDQVYRAHGEKILLPPGSYTVTYTRGPEYRVSQRQIEVPDAATHRETFRLKRWIKLTDFGWYSGDHHVHAAGCAHYESPTEGVTPEDMMRHILGEDLNVGCVLAWGPCWYYQKQFFEGDLNKLSQSKYLMRYDVEVSGFPSSHTGHLCLLNLREDDYVWPTPTQFDWSYAGETGVFKGTKTEAIGEWPSWDLPVLQFGKKQGGVVGFSHSGWGLAVQSTDLPNYEMPKFDGIGANEYIVDVVHDSCDFISAVDTPSVWELNIWYHTLNCGFTTRISGETDFPCIYGERVGLGRVYVKTKPGQPLDYVDWIEGIKAGRSYVGDGLSHLVDFSVDGLEVGQPGNRNRPSVLVSERGKTLDVTVQAAAYLDEQGDDSLRNRPLDQKPYWHLERSRVEGTRQVPVELVVNGEVVETKMIEADGDVNEVRFDWAPERSSWVALRIYPSSHTNPIFVEVDGEPIRASRRSAKWCLEAVDVCWKSKVNNIREFERPAAKAAFDEARRTYTQILVESYDDREVGN
;
A
#
# COMPACT_ATOMS: atom_id res chain seq x y z
N MET A 1 79.17 -33.58 51.23
CA MET A 1 78.83 -34.98 51.61
C MET A 1 77.31 -35.12 51.27
N ARG A 2 77.07 -36.05 50.40
CA ARG A 2 75.80 -36.66 49.91
C ARG A 2 74.57 -35.73 49.77
N ALA A 3 74.30 -35.40 48.51
CA ALA A 3 73.06 -34.87 48.01
C ALA A 3 72.03 -35.96 47.84
N CYS A 4 70.78 -35.79 48.32
CA CYS A 4 69.65 -36.60 47.95
C CYS A 4 68.81 -35.87 46.90
N LEU A 5 68.72 -36.42 45.71
CA LEU A 5 67.83 -36.05 44.65
C LEU A 5 66.45 -36.59 44.97
N MET A 6 65.42 -35.70 45.01
CA MET A 6 64.04 -36.06 45.07
C MET A 6 63.38 -35.81 43.69
N LEU A 7 63.05 -36.86 42.97
CA LEU A 7 62.25 -36.77 41.71
C LEU A 7 60.75 -36.52 42.04
N ILE A 8 60.20 -35.43 41.62
CA ILE A 8 58.76 -35.20 41.63
C ILE A 8 58.20 -35.60 40.26
N LEU A 9 57.38 -36.65 40.24
CA LEU A 9 56.55 -37.05 39.10
C LEU A 9 55.31 -36.19 39.05
N LEU A 10 55.22 -35.24 38.10
CA LEU A 10 54.05 -34.56 37.71
C LEU A 10 53.20 -35.42 36.74
N GLY A 11 52.20 -36.09 37.32
CA GLY A 11 51.17 -36.75 36.51
C GLY A 11 50.23 -35.69 35.86
N GLY A 12 50.39 -35.51 34.54
CA GLY A 12 49.47 -34.71 33.74
C GLY A 12 48.14 -35.43 33.57
N TRP A 13 47.09 -34.86 34.12
CA TRP A 13 45.72 -35.20 33.76
C TRP A 13 45.38 -34.52 32.45
N VAL A 14 45.38 -35.27 31.37
CA VAL A 14 44.77 -34.84 30.10
C VAL A 14 43.26 -35.03 30.24
N SER A 15 42.55 -33.96 30.51
CA SER A 15 41.10 -33.93 30.42
C SER A 15 40.73 -34.00 28.93
N CYS A 16 40.39 -35.18 28.43
CA CYS A 16 39.64 -35.29 27.19
C CYS A 16 38.24 -34.70 27.40
N VAL A 17 38.08 -33.45 27.07
CA VAL A 17 36.75 -32.85 26.79
C VAL A 17 36.32 -33.42 25.45
N GLY A 18 35.70 -34.59 25.48
CA GLY A 18 34.97 -35.13 24.35
C GLY A 18 33.83 -34.16 24.04
N SER A 19 33.97 -33.42 22.96
CA SER A 19 32.85 -32.78 22.31
C SER A 19 31.89 -33.90 21.92
N MET A 20 30.81 -34.07 22.68
CA MET A 20 29.69 -34.89 22.22
C MET A 20 29.12 -34.13 21.02
N ALA A 21 29.50 -34.53 19.81
CA ALA A 21 28.76 -34.14 18.63
C ALA A 21 27.33 -34.66 18.83
N GLU A 22 26.38 -33.75 19.05
CA GLU A 22 24.96 -34.08 18.96
C GLU A 22 24.77 -34.79 17.62
N ALA A 23 24.25 -36.04 17.65
CA ALA A 23 23.91 -36.76 16.44
C ALA A 23 22.92 -35.89 15.65
N ARG A 24 23.36 -35.29 14.53
CA ARG A 24 22.47 -34.55 13.65
C ARG A 24 21.38 -35.50 13.18
N VAL A 25 20.13 -35.11 13.44
CA VAL A 25 18.98 -35.78 12.84
C VAL A 25 19.07 -35.54 11.33
N GLU A 26 19.13 -36.61 10.56
CA GLU A 26 19.24 -36.54 9.11
C GLU A 26 17.90 -36.91 8.49
N ILE A 27 17.34 -35.99 7.68
CA ILE A 27 16.14 -36.25 6.90
C ILE A 27 16.57 -36.86 5.57
N GLN A 28 15.93 -37.97 5.19
CA GLN A 28 16.25 -38.62 3.93
C GLN A 28 15.54 -37.93 2.75
N PRO A 29 16.24 -37.60 1.66
CA PRO A 29 15.62 -37.09 0.46
C PRO A 29 14.70 -38.15 -0.18
N VAL A 30 13.55 -37.66 -0.68
CA VAL A 30 12.57 -38.46 -1.41
C VAL A 30 12.90 -38.38 -2.89
N ALA A 31 13.07 -39.56 -3.55
CA ALA A 31 13.32 -39.65 -4.98
C ALA A 31 12.02 -39.80 -5.80
N GLY A 32 12.11 -39.64 -7.12
CA GLY A 32 10.99 -39.85 -8.02
C GLY A 32 9.91 -38.77 -8.00
N ILE A 33 10.27 -37.55 -7.65
CA ILE A 33 9.40 -36.39 -7.63
C ILE A 33 9.54 -35.62 -8.95
N ASP A 34 8.42 -35.08 -9.48
CA ASP A 34 8.46 -34.20 -10.62
C ASP A 34 9.10 -32.85 -10.26
N ALA A 35 10.21 -32.51 -10.91
CA ALA A 35 11.01 -31.33 -10.59
C ALA A 35 10.25 -30.00 -10.83
N GLN A 36 9.45 -29.91 -11.88
CA GLN A 36 8.73 -28.66 -12.23
C GLN A 36 7.70 -28.23 -11.16
N PRO A 37 6.81 -29.10 -10.69
CA PRO A 37 5.89 -28.75 -9.60
C PRO A 37 6.63 -28.43 -8.29
N LEU A 38 7.70 -29.14 -7.97
CA LEU A 38 8.54 -28.85 -6.80
C LEU A 38 9.17 -27.45 -6.91
N LYS A 39 9.80 -27.11 -8.05
CA LYS A 39 10.33 -25.76 -8.30
C LYS A 39 9.27 -24.66 -8.08
N ALA A 40 8.07 -24.88 -8.59
CA ALA A 40 6.98 -23.92 -8.44
C ALA A 40 6.52 -23.77 -6.98
N GLN A 41 6.48 -24.87 -6.22
CA GLN A 41 6.16 -24.86 -4.80
C GLN A 41 7.24 -24.09 -4.00
N ILE A 42 8.51 -24.39 -4.26
CA ILE A 42 9.63 -23.76 -3.53
C ILE A 42 9.69 -22.26 -3.78
N LYS A 43 9.42 -21.79 -5.01
CA LYS A 43 9.30 -20.34 -5.27
C LYS A 43 8.22 -19.69 -4.42
N ARG A 44 7.05 -20.31 -4.30
CA ARG A 44 5.98 -19.81 -3.42
C ARG A 44 6.34 -19.88 -1.94
N LEU A 45 7.09 -20.89 -1.53
CA LEU A 45 7.60 -21.03 -0.16
C LEU A 45 8.54 -19.87 0.19
N VAL A 46 9.50 -19.55 -0.67
CA VAL A 46 10.43 -18.43 -0.49
C VAL A 46 9.67 -17.10 -0.40
N GLN A 47 8.76 -16.86 -1.32
CA GLN A 47 7.89 -15.66 -1.30
C GLN A 47 7.07 -15.57 0.02
N ALA A 48 6.60 -16.70 0.53
CA ALA A 48 5.88 -16.72 1.81
C ALA A 48 6.79 -16.39 3.00
N LEU A 49 8.02 -16.89 3.02
CA LEU A 49 9.00 -16.56 4.05
C LEU A 49 9.38 -15.07 4.03
N GLU A 50 9.58 -14.50 2.84
CA GLU A 50 9.80 -13.06 2.65
C GLU A 50 8.60 -12.26 3.13
N PHE A 51 7.39 -12.64 2.72
CA PHE A 51 6.15 -12.01 3.16
C PHE A 51 5.99 -12.05 4.68
N LEU A 52 6.40 -13.14 5.34
CA LEU A 52 6.35 -13.26 6.80
C LEU A 52 7.50 -12.52 7.51
N GLY A 53 8.41 -11.88 6.77
CA GLY A 53 9.55 -11.15 7.32
C GLY A 53 10.61 -12.06 7.95
N GLN A 54 10.66 -13.31 7.55
CA GLN A 54 11.68 -14.28 7.97
C GLN A 54 12.26 -14.98 6.73
N PRO A 55 13.00 -14.24 5.87
CA PRO A 55 13.60 -14.81 4.67
C PRO A 55 14.60 -15.91 5.03
N LEU A 56 14.92 -16.76 4.06
CA LEU A 56 16.03 -17.71 4.22
C LEU A 56 17.36 -16.95 4.41
N PRO A 57 18.28 -17.46 5.22
CA PRO A 57 19.63 -16.91 5.30
C PRO A 57 20.26 -16.81 3.91
N GLN A 58 21.00 -15.73 3.63
CA GLN A 58 21.54 -15.43 2.29
C GLN A 58 22.30 -16.62 1.67
N ALA A 59 23.10 -17.35 2.47
CA ALA A 59 23.83 -18.52 1.98
C ALA A 59 22.89 -19.68 1.59
N THR A 60 21.80 -19.87 2.34
CA THR A 60 20.78 -20.89 2.04
C THR A 60 20.00 -20.50 0.80
N GLN A 61 19.63 -19.23 0.64
CA GLN A 61 18.94 -18.72 -0.55
C GLN A 61 19.81 -18.90 -1.80
N ALA A 62 21.09 -18.52 -1.74
CA ALA A 62 21.99 -18.68 -2.87
C ALA A 62 22.17 -20.16 -3.28
N ALA A 63 22.31 -21.08 -2.32
CA ALA A 63 22.40 -22.52 -2.60
C ALA A 63 21.09 -23.07 -3.19
N LEU A 64 19.94 -22.56 -2.74
CA LEU A 64 18.64 -22.92 -3.27
C LEU A 64 18.44 -22.43 -4.70
N ASP A 65 18.86 -21.20 -5.00
CA ASP A 65 18.80 -20.63 -6.35
C ASP A 65 19.68 -21.41 -7.33
N GLU A 66 20.87 -21.83 -6.90
CA GLU A 66 21.75 -22.72 -7.67
C GLU A 66 21.07 -24.06 -7.95
N ALA A 67 20.47 -24.68 -6.93
CA ALA A 67 19.76 -25.96 -7.07
C ALA A 67 18.56 -25.85 -8.03
N LEU A 68 17.81 -24.76 -7.95
CA LEU A 68 16.66 -24.50 -8.83
C LEU A 68 17.08 -24.18 -10.27
N GLY A 69 18.31 -23.71 -10.49
CA GLY A 69 18.89 -23.41 -11.79
C GLY A 69 19.39 -24.61 -12.57
N LEU A 70 19.50 -25.79 -11.96
CA LEU A 70 20.01 -27.01 -12.61
C LEU A 70 19.08 -27.49 -13.73
N GLU A 71 19.70 -28.07 -14.78
CA GLU A 71 18.99 -28.66 -15.92
C GLU A 71 18.46 -30.06 -15.65
N ASP A 72 19.22 -30.85 -14.90
CA ASP A 72 18.90 -32.25 -14.56
C ASP A 72 17.78 -32.30 -13.49
N PRO A 73 16.56 -32.81 -13.84
CA PRO A 73 15.44 -32.86 -12.91
C PRO A 73 15.71 -33.64 -11.62
N ASP A 74 16.40 -34.76 -11.70
CA ASP A 74 16.69 -35.62 -10.53
C ASP A 74 17.66 -34.91 -9.57
N ARG A 75 18.65 -34.23 -10.12
CA ARG A 75 19.56 -33.39 -9.33
C ARG A 75 18.88 -32.19 -8.70
N VAL A 76 17.94 -31.54 -9.39
CA VAL A 76 17.11 -30.45 -8.80
C VAL A 76 16.38 -30.99 -7.57
N VAL A 77 15.67 -32.10 -7.72
CA VAL A 77 14.90 -32.74 -6.64
C VAL A 77 15.76 -33.05 -5.44
N LEU A 78 16.95 -33.62 -5.66
CA LEU A 78 17.86 -33.98 -4.60
C LEU A 78 18.44 -32.73 -3.90
N GLN A 79 19.03 -31.81 -4.66
CA GLN A 79 19.72 -30.66 -4.08
C GLN A 79 18.79 -29.65 -3.40
N VAL A 80 17.57 -29.43 -3.92
CA VAL A 80 16.57 -28.62 -3.24
C VAL A 80 16.26 -29.20 -1.86
N GLN A 81 16.10 -30.51 -1.74
CA GLN A 81 15.86 -31.15 -0.45
C GLN A 81 17.11 -31.07 0.46
N GLU A 82 18.32 -31.35 -0.04
CA GLU A 82 19.56 -31.22 0.73
C GLU A 82 19.72 -29.83 1.35
N VAL A 83 19.36 -28.78 0.63
CA VAL A 83 19.45 -27.40 1.12
C VAL A 83 18.35 -27.09 2.15
N LEU A 84 17.10 -27.45 1.87
CA LEU A 84 15.96 -27.07 2.72
C LEU A 84 15.85 -27.98 3.95
N ASP A 85 16.15 -29.24 3.84
CA ASP A 85 16.03 -30.21 4.95
C ASP A 85 16.86 -29.78 6.16
N LEU A 86 17.97 -29.07 5.97
CA LEU A 86 18.78 -28.49 7.05
C LEU A 86 18.03 -27.42 7.88
N GLN A 87 16.97 -26.84 7.31
CA GLN A 87 16.13 -25.80 7.96
C GLN A 87 14.83 -26.38 8.54
N VAL A 88 14.53 -27.65 8.25
CA VAL A 88 13.29 -28.30 8.68
C VAL A 88 13.29 -28.56 10.16
N LEU A 89 12.29 -28.04 10.88
CA LEU A 89 12.09 -28.34 12.31
C LEU A 89 11.41 -29.69 12.50
N ILE A 90 10.45 -30.02 11.65
CA ILE A 90 9.64 -31.24 11.76
C ILE A 90 9.47 -31.88 10.39
N GLU A 91 9.65 -33.21 10.35
CA GLU A 91 9.26 -34.03 9.22
C GLU A 91 7.93 -34.73 9.54
N VAL A 92 7.00 -34.65 8.60
CA VAL A 92 5.68 -35.27 8.64
C VAL A 92 5.61 -36.33 7.54
N ASN A 93 5.46 -37.59 7.90
CA ASN A 93 5.31 -38.70 6.97
C ASN A 93 3.83 -39.14 6.94
N ILE A 94 3.22 -39.14 5.78
CA ILE A 94 1.84 -39.58 5.52
C ILE A 94 1.95 -40.88 4.70
N ASN A 95 1.68 -42.02 5.31
CA ASN A 95 1.76 -43.30 4.66
C ASN A 95 0.59 -43.54 3.66
N PRO A 96 0.61 -44.58 2.82
CA PRO A 96 -0.47 -44.83 1.84
C PRO A 96 -1.87 -45.00 2.43
N GLU A 97 -2.00 -45.26 3.73
CA GLU A 97 -3.27 -45.33 4.46
C GLU A 97 -3.70 -43.98 5.07
N SER A 98 -3.01 -42.90 4.70
CA SER A 98 -3.19 -41.52 5.24
C SER A 98 -2.93 -41.41 6.75
N ARG A 99 -2.13 -42.31 7.32
CA ARG A 99 -1.70 -42.22 8.72
C ARG A 99 -0.47 -41.31 8.82
N VAL A 100 -0.49 -40.43 9.82
CA VAL A 100 0.56 -39.44 10.04
C VAL A 100 1.57 -39.96 11.06
N LYS A 101 2.87 -39.89 10.72
CA LYS A 101 4.00 -40.06 11.64
C LYS A 101 4.87 -38.83 11.57
N VAL A 102 5.36 -38.37 12.72
CA VAL A 102 6.21 -37.16 12.80
C VAL A 102 7.55 -37.50 13.47
N SER A 103 8.56 -36.74 13.08
CA SER A 103 9.91 -36.81 13.65
C SER A 103 10.53 -35.42 13.69
N GLU A 104 11.48 -35.21 14.60
CA GLU A 104 12.29 -34.00 14.64
C GLU A 104 13.16 -33.90 13.39
N GLY A 105 13.32 -32.66 12.90
CA GLY A 105 14.29 -32.29 11.89
C GLY A 105 15.53 -31.60 12.50
N PRO A 106 16.53 -31.25 11.66
CA PRO A 106 17.78 -30.59 12.10
C PRO A 106 17.63 -29.09 12.29
N GLY A 107 16.48 -28.50 11.97
CA GLY A 107 16.24 -27.06 12.06
C GLY A 107 16.46 -26.52 13.47
N LYS A 108 16.84 -25.23 13.56
CA LYS A 108 17.08 -24.57 14.84
C LYS A 108 15.78 -24.43 15.64
N ARG A 109 15.84 -24.72 16.95
CA ARG A 109 14.71 -24.70 17.88
C ARG A 109 14.69 -23.41 18.71
N LEU A 110 14.85 -22.25 18.03
CA LEU A 110 14.92 -20.94 18.66
C LEU A 110 13.59 -20.21 18.51
N LEU A 111 13.05 -19.76 19.62
CA LEU A 111 11.90 -18.85 19.70
C LEU A 111 12.33 -17.50 20.29
N THR A 112 11.47 -16.51 20.21
CA THR A 112 11.64 -15.23 20.85
C THR A 112 10.50 -15.00 21.82
N GLU A 113 10.81 -14.58 23.06
CA GLU A 113 9.82 -14.17 24.05
C GLU A 113 8.88 -13.09 23.46
N GLN A 114 7.59 -13.25 23.65
CA GLN A 114 6.54 -12.37 23.14
C GLN A 114 6.62 -12.12 21.61
N GLY A 115 7.05 -13.12 20.85
CA GLY A 115 7.20 -13.02 19.41
C GLY A 115 6.81 -14.28 18.65
N TRP A 116 6.44 -14.11 17.39
CA TRP A 116 6.21 -15.19 16.45
C TRP A 116 7.50 -15.61 15.77
N THR A 117 7.65 -16.90 15.54
CA THR A 117 8.75 -17.48 14.75
C THR A 117 8.16 -18.43 13.73
N VAL A 118 8.68 -18.39 12.50
CA VAL A 118 8.28 -19.28 11.41
C VAL A 118 9.25 -20.45 11.30
N PHE A 119 8.71 -21.64 11.17
CA PHE A 119 9.47 -22.89 11.03
C PHE A 119 9.09 -23.63 9.77
N LEU A 120 10.07 -24.30 9.16
CA LEU A 120 9.86 -25.15 8.00
C LEU A 120 9.43 -26.55 8.45
N VAL A 121 8.39 -27.08 7.80
CA VAL A 121 7.88 -28.44 7.98
C VAL A 121 7.97 -29.14 6.63
N LYS A 122 8.68 -30.27 6.57
CA LYS A 122 8.71 -31.16 5.38
C LYS A 122 7.60 -32.19 5.52
N VAL A 123 6.84 -32.40 4.45
CA VAL A 123 5.80 -33.43 4.38
C VAL A 123 6.18 -34.44 3.31
N HIS A 124 6.40 -35.67 3.71
CA HIS A 124 6.51 -36.83 2.79
C HIS A 124 5.11 -37.46 2.68
N ASN A 125 4.49 -37.36 1.51
CA ASN A 125 3.07 -37.64 1.28
C ASN A 125 2.90 -38.81 0.30
N GLU A 126 3.02 -40.07 0.80
CA GLU A 126 2.88 -41.28 -0.03
C GLU A 126 1.41 -41.52 -0.46
N ALA A 127 0.44 -40.97 0.26
CA ALA A 127 -0.98 -41.14 -0.03
C ALA A 127 -1.55 -40.15 -1.05
N GLY A 128 -0.76 -39.12 -1.48
CA GLY A 128 -1.25 -38.07 -2.35
C GLY A 128 -2.35 -37.20 -1.71
N VAL A 129 -2.35 -37.07 -0.38
CA VAL A 129 -3.33 -36.28 0.36
C VAL A 129 -3.29 -34.81 -0.08
N THR A 130 -4.48 -34.24 -0.32
CA THR A 130 -4.65 -32.84 -0.66
C THR A 130 -5.42 -32.05 0.42
N ALA A 131 -5.69 -32.64 1.56
CA ALA A 131 -6.31 -31.99 2.71
C ALA A 131 -5.35 -30.99 3.38
N PRO A 132 -5.85 -30.04 4.19
CA PRO A 132 -5.01 -29.17 4.99
C PRO A 132 -4.21 -29.97 6.02
N LEU A 133 -2.90 -29.65 6.13
CA LEU A 133 -2.10 -30.11 7.26
C LEU A 133 -2.45 -29.27 8.49
N ARG A 134 -2.80 -29.91 9.59
CA ARG A 134 -3.14 -29.29 10.86
C ARG A 134 -2.06 -29.57 11.89
N VAL A 135 -1.84 -28.60 12.78
CA VAL A 135 -0.96 -28.74 13.94
C VAL A 135 -1.73 -28.44 15.21
N SER A 136 -1.45 -29.20 16.27
CA SER A 136 -1.98 -28.95 17.59
C SER A 136 -0.91 -29.22 18.65
N SER A 137 -1.09 -28.65 19.84
CA SER A 137 -0.21 -28.88 21.00
C SER A 137 -1.00 -28.73 22.28
N PRO A 138 -0.79 -29.60 23.28
CA PRO A 138 -1.34 -29.40 24.62
C PRO A 138 -0.74 -28.15 25.30
N ASN A 139 0.44 -27.70 24.86
CA ASN A 139 1.11 -26.50 25.36
C ASN A 139 0.66 -25.23 24.67
N ALA A 140 -0.21 -25.31 23.64
CA ALA A 140 -0.75 -24.17 22.91
C ALA A 140 -2.08 -23.70 23.48
N GLY A 141 -2.26 -22.39 23.42
CA GLY A 141 -3.52 -21.73 23.73
C GLY A 141 -3.56 -20.35 23.10
N PRO A 142 -4.74 -19.71 22.96
CA PRO A 142 -4.87 -18.38 22.39
C PRO A 142 -4.34 -17.34 23.40
N ILE A 143 -3.03 -17.27 23.53
CA ILE A 143 -2.31 -16.34 24.43
C ILE A 143 -2.02 -14.98 23.78
N TYR A 144 -2.54 -14.79 22.61
CA TYR A 144 -2.33 -13.66 21.75
C TYR A 144 -3.68 -13.03 21.39
N LEU A 145 -3.83 -11.73 21.60
CA LEU A 145 -5.05 -11.00 21.21
C LEU A 145 -5.22 -11.08 19.70
N ARG A 146 -6.38 -11.56 19.26
CA ARG A 146 -6.78 -11.54 17.86
C ARG A 146 -7.80 -10.44 17.67
N SER A 147 -7.70 -9.71 16.58
CA SER A 147 -8.83 -9.00 16.06
C SER A 147 -9.91 -10.02 15.80
N SER A 148 -11.05 -9.89 16.44
CA SER A 148 -12.18 -10.80 16.27
C SER A 148 -13.27 -10.10 15.48
N ASN A 149 -14.10 -10.89 14.78
CA ASN A 149 -15.34 -10.39 14.16
C ASN A 149 -16.38 -9.97 15.23
N LEU A 150 -16.01 -9.92 16.47
CA LEU A 150 -16.85 -9.47 17.57
C LEU A 150 -16.60 -7.96 17.80
N PRO A 151 -17.66 -7.19 18.05
CA PRO A 151 -17.56 -5.74 18.26
C PRO A 151 -16.77 -5.32 19.51
N ARG A 152 -16.25 -6.28 20.27
CA ARG A 152 -15.36 -6.06 21.41
C ARG A 152 -14.20 -7.03 21.31
N PRO A 153 -12.95 -6.56 21.37
CA PRO A 153 -11.82 -7.45 21.53
C PRO A 153 -12.08 -8.34 22.76
N GLN A 154 -11.96 -9.64 22.59
CA GLN A 154 -11.96 -10.53 23.77
C GLN A 154 -10.80 -10.08 24.65
N GLY A 155 -11.09 -9.81 25.92
CA GLY A 155 -10.05 -9.52 26.91
C GLY A 155 -8.97 -10.58 26.85
N GLY A 156 -7.73 -10.17 27.08
CA GLY A 156 -6.60 -11.11 27.09
C GLY A 156 -6.88 -12.30 28.00
N ILE A 157 -6.42 -13.47 27.57
CA ILE A 157 -6.53 -14.70 28.34
C ILE A 157 -5.76 -14.51 29.65
N GLY A 158 -6.40 -14.74 30.76
CA GLY A 158 -5.79 -14.62 32.10
C GLY A 158 -4.69 -15.65 32.32
N PRO A 159 -3.72 -15.39 33.23
CA PRO A 159 -2.65 -16.33 33.54
C PRO A 159 -3.14 -17.73 33.94
N GLU A 160 -4.26 -17.80 34.66
CA GLU A 160 -4.88 -19.05 35.10
C GLU A 160 -5.52 -19.85 33.95
N GLU A 161 -5.95 -19.20 32.88
CA GLU A 161 -6.49 -19.89 31.68
C GLU A 161 -5.39 -20.47 30.81
N VAL A 162 -4.17 -19.97 30.98
CA VAL A 162 -3.01 -20.38 30.16
C VAL A 162 -2.16 -21.40 30.89
N ALA A 163 -2.29 -21.66 32.24
CA ALA A 163 -1.51 -22.59 33.05
C ALA A 163 -0.55 -23.42 32.13
N ASP A 164 0.09 -24.27 32.09
CA ASP A 164 1.10 -24.93 31.27
C ASP A 164 1.11 -24.64 29.75
N ARG A 165 0.21 -23.74 29.24
CA ARG A 165 0.12 -23.31 27.84
C ARG A 165 0.93 -22.03 27.63
N TRP A 166 2.19 -22.17 27.28
CA TRP A 166 3.13 -21.07 27.13
C TRP A 166 3.30 -20.59 25.68
N MET A 167 2.66 -21.26 24.71
CA MET A 167 2.78 -20.98 23.27
C MET A 167 1.43 -20.91 22.57
N ASP A 168 1.43 -20.37 21.34
CA ASP A 168 0.38 -20.57 20.34
C ASP A 168 1.01 -21.16 19.09
N VAL A 169 0.28 -21.96 18.29
CA VAL A 169 0.82 -22.64 17.10
C VAL A 169 -0.20 -22.72 15.99
N HIS A 170 0.23 -22.40 14.76
CA HIS A 170 -0.59 -22.45 13.56
C HIS A 170 0.21 -22.90 12.34
N MET A 171 -0.44 -23.62 11.41
CA MET A 171 0.06 -23.76 10.05
C MET A 171 -0.23 -22.49 9.27
N TYR A 172 0.73 -22.00 8.50
CA TYR A 172 0.50 -20.86 7.63
C TYR A 172 -0.34 -21.29 6.41
N ALA A 173 -1.45 -20.60 6.23
CA ALA A 173 -2.43 -20.90 5.18
C ALA A 173 -2.66 -19.73 4.20
N GLY A 174 -1.89 -18.63 4.35
CA GLY A 174 -2.02 -17.43 3.52
C GLY A 174 -1.28 -17.54 2.17
N ARG A 175 -1.67 -16.66 1.24
CA ARG A 175 -0.96 -16.52 -0.05
C ARG A 175 0.52 -16.15 0.17
N PRO A 176 1.43 -16.58 -0.72
CA PRO A 176 1.21 -17.35 -1.94
C PRO A 176 1.03 -18.86 -1.73
N LEU A 177 1.08 -19.35 -0.47
CA LEU A 177 0.74 -20.74 -0.14
C LEU A 177 -0.80 -20.89 -0.03
N THR A 178 -1.25 -22.16 -0.11
CA THR A 178 -2.64 -22.53 0.14
C THR A 178 -2.72 -23.37 1.41
N PRO A 179 -3.86 -23.44 2.10
CA PRO A 179 -3.99 -24.28 3.30
C PRO A 179 -3.81 -25.77 3.01
N ASN A 180 -4.09 -26.23 1.81
CA ASN A 180 -4.09 -27.61 1.40
C ASN A 180 -2.70 -28.10 0.98
N LEU A 181 -2.39 -29.35 1.23
CA LEU A 181 -1.25 -30.04 0.64
C LEU A 181 -1.43 -30.12 -0.87
N SER A 182 -0.32 -30.16 -1.61
CA SER A 182 -0.34 -30.19 -3.09
C SER A 182 -0.75 -31.53 -3.67
N GLY A 183 -0.65 -32.61 -2.89
CA GLY A 183 -0.75 -34.00 -3.37
C GLY A 183 0.55 -34.56 -3.96
N LEU A 184 1.62 -33.74 -4.04
CA LEU A 184 2.95 -34.19 -4.40
C LEU A 184 3.53 -35.09 -3.29
N ALA A 185 4.47 -35.97 -3.67
CA ALA A 185 5.16 -36.84 -2.71
C ALA A 185 5.97 -36.07 -1.67
N VAL A 186 6.37 -34.81 -1.99
CA VAL A 186 7.01 -33.89 -1.03
C VAL A 186 6.35 -32.53 -1.10
N ASP A 187 6.00 -31.99 0.08
CA ASP A 187 5.56 -30.64 0.32
C ASP A 187 6.42 -29.99 1.40
N TYR A 188 6.75 -28.69 1.22
CA TYR A 188 7.29 -27.87 2.28
C TYR A 188 6.24 -26.89 2.75
N ARG A 189 5.99 -26.88 4.07
CA ARG A 189 4.96 -26.06 4.71
C ARG A 189 5.60 -25.16 5.77
N LEU A 190 4.89 -24.08 6.14
CA LEU A 190 5.31 -23.16 7.19
C LEU A 190 4.43 -23.32 8.41
N MET A 191 5.06 -23.42 9.58
CA MET A 191 4.43 -23.43 10.88
C MET A 191 4.86 -22.18 11.64
N GLN A 192 3.93 -21.50 12.28
CA GLN A 192 4.15 -20.30 13.07
C GLN A 192 3.96 -20.64 14.54
N ILE A 193 4.95 -20.33 15.38
CA ILE A 193 4.89 -20.50 16.83
C ILE A 193 5.10 -19.15 17.51
N TYR A 194 4.18 -18.79 18.40
CA TYR A 194 4.36 -17.70 19.35
C TYR A 194 4.82 -18.22 20.67
N SER A 195 5.82 -17.61 21.32
CA SER A 195 6.21 -17.88 22.69
C SER A 195 5.84 -16.72 23.58
N ARG A 196 5.14 -17.00 24.69
CA ARG A 196 4.93 -16.03 25.76
C ARG A 196 6.16 -15.93 26.66
N ASP A 197 6.85 -17.05 26.83
CA ASP A 197 7.88 -17.24 27.85
C ASP A 197 9.29 -17.18 27.26
N ARG A 198 10.28 -17.03 28.13
CA ARG A 198 11.72 -17.15 27.84
C ARG A 198 12.33 -18.38 28.49
N GLY A 199 13.56 -18.70 28.08
CA GLY A 199 14.33 -19.83 28.57
C GLY A 199 13.94 -21.14 27.90
N LYS A 200 14.33 -22.27 28.47
CA LYS A 200 14.03 -23.59 27.87
C LYS A 200 12.58 -23.97 28.13
N ARG A 201 11.88 -24.35 27.06
CA ARG A 201 10.48 -24.78 27.08
C ARG A 201 10.29 -26.00 26.21
N GLU A 202 9.63 -27.02 26.72
CA GLU A 202 9.25 -28.20 25.95
C GLU A 202 7.80 -28.07 25.50
N ALA A 203 7.56 -28.45 24.26
CA ALA A 203 6.22 -28.58 23.69
C ALA A 203 6.08 -29.88 22.92
N SER A 204 4.92 -30.52 23.06
CA SER A 204 4.54 -31.64 22.20
C SER A 204 3.76 -31.13 21.00
N LEU A 205 4.20 -31.41 19.77
CA LEU A 205 3.58 -30.97 18.53
C LEU A 205 2.97 -32.17 17.80
N ALA A 206 1.66 -32.17 17.62
CA ALA A 206 0.89 -33.19 16.94
C ALA A 206 0.38 -32.70 15.58
N PHE A 207 0.41 -33.58 14.59
CA PHE A 207 -0.04 -33.25 13.22
C PHE A 207 -1.10 -34.23 12.75
N ASP A 208 -2.06 -33.72 11.96
CA ASP A 208 -3.07 -34.51 11.28
C ASP A 208 -3.47 -33.90 9.94
N VAL A 209 -4.12 -34.66 9.09
CA VAL A 209 -4.67 -34.28 7.79
C VAL A 209 -6.19 -34.41 7.75
N GLY A 210 -6.84 -34.60 8.89
CA GLY A 210 -8.30 -34.71 9.02
C GLY A 210 -8.91 -35.97 8.39
N GLN A 211 -8.11 -36.91 7.96
CA GLN A 211 -8.54 -38.19 7.36
C GLN A 211 -7.58 -39.32 7.72
N GLY A 212 -7.96 -40.53 7.45
CA GLY A 212 -7.23 -41.71 7.87
C GLY A 212 -7.59 -42.16 9.30
N THR A 213 -7.18 -43.38 9.65
CA THR A 213 -7.33 -43.90 11.01
C THR A 213 -6.15 -43.44 11.86
N GLN A 214 -6.42 -42.82 13.00
CA GLN A 214 -5.37 -42.51 13.96
C GLN A 214 -4.82 -43.81 14.58
N ASP A 215 -3.52 -44.01 14.51
CA ASP A 215 -2.88 -45.03 15.33
C ASP A 215 -2.96 -44.58 16.80
N LEU A 216 -3.49 -45.44 17.63
CA LEU A 216 -3.47 -45.30 19.08
C LEU A 216 -2.03 -45.46 19.61
N GLY A 217 -1.21 -44.44 19.44
CA GLY A 217 0.13 -44.44 19.99
C GLY A 217 1.11 -43.48 19.37
N PHE A 218 1.10 -42.25 19.89
CA PHE A 218 2.21 -41.26 19.86
C PHE A 218 3.03 -41.07 18.57
N ARG A 219 2.58 -41.54 17.43
CA ARG A 219 3.34 -41.48 16.18
C ARG A 219 3.17 -40.15 15.43
N ASN A 220 2.02 -39.52 15.62
CA ASN A 220 1.71 -38.20 15.03
C ASN A 220 2.11 -37.05 15.95
N GLU A 221 2.84 -37.27 17.00
CA GLU A 221 3.25 -36.30 18.00
C GLU A 221 4.76 -36.42 18.27
N VAL A 222 5.40 -35.28 18.46
CA VAL A 222 6.84 -35.21 18.78
C VAL A 222 7.09 -34.14 19.85
N PRO A 223 7.85 -34.48 20.96
CA PRO A 223 8.29 -33.47 21.90
C PRO A 223 9.47 -32.68 21.34
N ILE A 224 9.43 -31.37 21.42
CA ILE A 224 10.52 -30.47 21.01
C ILE A 224 10.94 -29.61 22.19
N LEU A 225 12.21 -29.60 22.51
CA LEU A 225 12.79 -28.66 23.49
C LEU A 225 13.27 -27.42 22.77
N PHE A 226 12.53 -26.30 22.98
CA PHE A 226 12.86 -24.98 22.47
C PHE A 226 13.75 -24.20 23.41
N GLU A 227 14.57 -23.31 22.85
CA GLU A 227 15.22 -22.23 23.54
C GLU A 227 14.51 -20.93 23.17
N CYS A 228 13.87 -20.29 24.14
CA CYS A 228 13.15 -19.03 23.98
C CYS A 228 14.06 -17.89 24.42
N LEU A 229 14.56 -17.11 23.45
CA LEU A 229 15.42 -15.95 23.70
C LEU A 229 14.63 -14.87 24.44
N PRO A 230 15.23 -14.16 25.41
CA PRO A 230 14.57 -13.08 26.11
C PRO A 230 14.27 -11.91 25.16
N ALA A 231 13.21 -11.17 25.44
CA ALA A 231 12.90 -9.92 24.77
C ALA A 231 13.34 -8.73 25.63
N VAL A 232 14.22 -7.90 25.10
CA VAL A 232 14.69 -6.66 25.74
C VAL A 232 13.79 -5.53 25.32
N GLY A 233 13.24 -4.77 26.27
CA GLY A 233 12.48 -3.55 26.00
C GLY A 233 13.41 -2.41 25.58
N VAL A 234 13.55 -2.18 24.28
CA VAL A 234 14.35 -1.08 23.71
C VAL A 234 13.49 0.17 23.62
N GLU A 235 13.80 1.17 24.45
CA GLU A 235 13.15 2.50 24.42
C GLU A 235 13.73 3.33 23.29
N LEU A 236 12.87 3.90 22.44
CA LEU A 236 13.25 4.65 21.26
C LEU A 236 13.15 6.15 21.53
N GLU A 237 14.28 6.86 21.56
CA GLU A 237 14.32 8.32 21.54
C GLU A 237 14.26 8.78 20.09
N VAL A 238 13.06 9.18 19.62
CA VAL A 238 12.82 9.62 18.24
C VAL A 238 12.85 11.15 18.21
N ILE A 239 13.85 11.70 17.56
CA ILE A 239 14.09 13.15 17.50
C ILE A 239 13.97 13.61 16.07
N ASP A 240 13.12 14.60 15.84
CA ASP A 240 12.92 15.22 14.52
C ASP A 240 14.11 16.11 14.12
N HIS A 241 14.09 16.59 12.87
CA HIS A 241 15.13 17.46 12.30
C HIS A 241 15.34 18.79 13.07
N ASP A 242 14.28 19.26 13.75
CA ASP A 242 14.29 20.48 14.56
C ASP A 242 14.67 20.23 16.05
N GLY A 243 14.87 18.98 16.43
CA GLY A 243 15.24 18.57 17.77
C GLY A 243 14.06 18.17 18.67
N GLU A 244 12.83 18.30 18.19
CA GLU A 244 11.63 17.96 18.95
C GLU A 244 11.33 16.45 18.92
N PRO A 245 10.68 15.91 19.97
CA PRO A 245 10.18 14.54 19.98
C PRO A 245 9.12 14.30 18.88
N THR A 246 9.19 13.14 18.23
CA THR A 246 8.25 12.83 17.15
C THR A 246 7.93 11.35 17.03
N THR A 247 7.10 10.98 16.04
CA THR A 247 6.81 9.60 15.61
C THR A 247 7.52 9.33 14.29
N ALA A 248 8.08 8.12 14.14
CA ALA A 248 8.74 7.72 12.90
C ALA A 248 8.47 6.25 12.55
N SER A 249 8.79 5.90 11.33
CA SER A 249 8.76 4.57 10.75
C SER A 249 10.10 3.87 11.00
N PHE A 250 10.07 2.59 11.41
CA PHE A 250 11.24 1.77 11.72
C PHE A 250 11.13 0.38 11.11
N VAL A 251 12.23 -0.12 10.55
CA VAL A 251 12.40 -1.52 10.18
C VAL A 251 13.64 -2.05 10.87
N PHE A 252 13.48 -3.01 11.77
CA PHE A 252 14.57 -3.67 12.48
C PHE A 252 14.84 -5.02 11.82
N ARG A 253 16.08 -5.25 11.35
CA ARG A 253 16.51 -6.53 10.77
C ARG A 253 17.74 -7.06 11.49
N ASP A 254 17.72 -8.35 11.83
CA ASP A 254 18.91 -9.03 12.30
C ASP A 254 19.87 -9.37 11.14
N SER A 255 21.01 -10.00 11.46
CA SER A 255 22.03 -10.41 10.49
C SER A 255 21.54 -11.46 9.47
N THR A 256 20.41 -12.10 9.70
CA THR A 256 19.78 -13.06 8.78
C THR A 256 18.73 -12.40 7.88
N GLY A 257 18.45 -11.11 8.08
CA GLY A 257 17.41 -10.35 7.37
C GLY A 257 16.02 -10.46 7.98
N ARG A 258 15.86 -11.19 9.10
CA ARG A 258 14.59 -11.32 9.80
C ARG A 258 14.13 -9.99 10.37
N VAL A 259 12.86 -9.68 10.15
CA VAL A 259 12.20 -8.42 10.59
C VAL A 259 11.65 -8.58 12.02
N TYR A 260 11.82 -7.55 12.83
CA TYR A 260 11.30 -7.46 14.19
C TYR A 260 10.41 -6.22 14.40
N PRO A 261 9.30 -6.35 15.15
CA PRO A 261 8.67 -7.61 15.54
C PRO A 261 8.32 -8.44 14.32
N ALA A 262 8.24 -9.76 14.48
CA ALA A 262 7.89 -10.66 13.39
C ALA A 262 6.59 -10.18 12.70
N ARG A 263 6.56 -10.20 11.36
CA ARG A 263 5.38 -9.78 10.59
C ARG A 263 4.17 -10.69 10.82
N SER A 264 4.45 -11.96 11.11
CA SER A 264 3.43 -12.94 11.41
C SER A 264 2.44 -12.42 12.43
N ARG A 265 1.16 -12.32 12.02
CA ARG A 265 0.04 -12.04 12.91
C ARG A 265 0.19 -10.77 13.76
N ARG A 266 0.84 -9.75 13.22
CA ARG A 266 0.87 -8.42 13.86
C ARG A 266 -0.55 -7.90 14.06
N LEU A 267 -0.75 -7.23 15.18
CA LEU A 267 -1.98 -6.47 15.46
C LEU A 267 -1.72 -4.98 15.36
N ALA A 268 -2.76 -4.22 15.03
CA ALA A 268 -2.70 -2.77 15.08
C ALA A 268 -2.05 -2.26 16.40
N PRO A 269 -1.26 -1.20 16.36
CA PRO A 269 -0.96 -0.34 15.21
C PRO A 269 0.05 -0.90 14.21
N ASP A 270 0.61 -2.09 14.45
CA ASP A 270 1.62 -2.71 13.62
C ASP A 270 0.97 -3.66 12.61
N PHE A 271 1.04 -3.35 11.33
CA PHE A 271 0.44 -4.17 10.30
C PHE A 271 1.37 -5.29 9.83
N PHE A 272 0.79 -6.46 9.51
CA PHE A 272 1.53 -7.64 9.07
C PHE A 272 1.93 -7.61 7.60
N PHE A 273 1.32 -6.75 6.80
CA PHE A 273 1.52 -6.70 5.35
C PHE A 273 2.69 -5.79 4.89
N HIS A 274 3.35 -5.10 5.82
CA HIS A 274 4.60 -4.36 5.55
C HIS A 274 5.64 -4.56 6.65
N ASP A 275 6.92 -4.22 6.37
CA ASP A 275 8.03 -4.49 7.29
C ASP A 275 8.07 -3.49 8.45
N GLN A 276 7.76 -2.22 8.19
CA GLN A 276 7.90 -1.16 9.18
C GLN A 276 6.88 -1.23 10.30
N VAL A 277 7.27 -0.62 11.41
CA VAL A 277 6.41 -0.29 12.54
C VAL A 277 6.59 1.18 12.87
N TYR A 278 5.55 1.81 13.42
CA TYR A 278 5.59 3.22 13.80
C TYR A 278 5.70 3.35 15.31
N ARG A 279 6.69 4.14 15.75
CA ARG A 279 6.91 4.39 17.20
C ARG A 279 7.11 5.87 17.46
N ALA A 280 6.44 6.34 18.49
CA ALA A 280 6.66 7.68 19.04
C ALA A 280 7.88 7.71 19.96
N HIS A 281 8.38 8.90 20.21
CA HIS A 281 9.43 9.12 21.21
C HIS A 281 9.05 8.54 22.57
N GLY A 282 9.97 7.79 23.18
CA GLY A 282 9.80 7.13 24.48
C GLY A 282 9.04 5.79 24.44
N GLU A 283 8.51 5.39 23.29
CA GLU A 283 7.90 4.07 23.13
C GLU A 283 8.96 2.96 23.06
N LYS A 284 8.54 1.74 23.37
CA LYS A 284 9.43 0.58 23.38
C LYS A 284 9.11 -0.39 22.24
N ILE A 285 10.17 -1.06 21.79
CA ILE A 285 10.09 -2.24 20.93
C ILE A 285 10.77 -3.41 21.66
N LEU A 286 10.23 -4.62 21.48
CA LEU A 286 10.79 -5.83 22.07
C LEU A 286 11.72 -6.49 21.06
N LEU A 287 13.01 -6.61 21.41
CA LEU A 287 14.03 -7.23 20.56
C LEU A 287 14.84 -8.26 21.38
N PRO A 288 15.15 -9.43 20.84
CA PRO A 288 16.17 -10.30 21.44
C PRO A 288 17.53 -9.59 21.53
N PRO A 289 18.42 -9.99 22.45
CA PRO A 289 19.80 -9.54 22.45
C PRO A 289 20.48 -9.88 21.12
N GLY A 290 21.23 -8.90 20.55
CA GLY A 290 21.92 -9.09 19.27
C GLY A 290 22.11 -7.80 18.50
N SER A 291 22.66 -7.95 17.28
CA SER A 291 22.95 -6.86 16.36
C SER A 291 21.81 -6.68 15.37
N TYR A 292 21.39 -5.44 15.14
CA TYR A 292 20.31 -5.09 14.22
C TYR A 292 20.73 -3.97 13.28
N THR A 293 20.33 -4.12 12.02
CA THR A 293 20.29 -3.02 11.07
C THR A 293 18.92 -2.35 11.19
N VAL A 294 18.90 -1.07 11.55
CA VAL A 294 17.67 -0.30 11.69
C VAL A 294 17.58 0.71 10.56
N THR A 295 16.56 0.56 9.72
CA THR A 295 16.18 1.55 8.72
C THR A 295 15.04 2.40 9.28
N TYR A 296 15.13 3.72 9.18
CA TYR A 296 14.12 4.63 9.74
C TYR A 296 13.96 5.89 8.91
N THR A 297 12.72 6.41 8.89
CA THR A 297 12.33 7.61 8.15
C THR A 297 11.02 8.18 8.71
N ARG A 298 10.54 9.29 8.12
CA ARG A 298 9.26 9.91 8.45
C ARG A 298 8.56 10.45 7.19
N GLY A 299 8.27 9.56 6.25
CA GLY A 299 7.67 9.92 4.97
C GLY A 299 8.66 10.47 3.93
N PRO A 300 8.18 10.85 2.74
CA PRO A 300 9.03 11.10 1.58
C PRO A 300 9.85 12.39 1.66
N GLU A 301 9.48 13.34 2.50
CA GLU A 301 10.23 14.59 2.73
C GLU A 301 11.45 14.40 3.65
N TYR A 302 11.66 13.17 4.13
CA TYR A 302 12.81 12.78 4.96
C TYR A 302 13.69 11.80 4.23
N ARG A 303 14.99 11.92 4.48
CA ARG A 303 15.97 10.93 4.00
C ARG A 303 15.79 9.63 4.76
N VAL A 304 15.79 8.52 4.04
CA VAL A 304 15.86 7.20 4.65
C VAL A 304 17.23 7.06 5.30
N SER A 305 17.24 6.79 6.60
CA SER A 305 18.47 6.63 7.39
C SER A 305 18.62 5.18 7.82
N GLN A 306 19.86 4.69 7.88
CA GLN A 306 20.17 3.35 8.33
C GLN A 306 21.33 3.37 9.32
N ARG A 307 21.24 2.56 10.37
CA ARG A 307 22.37 2.35 11.30
C ARG A 307 22.32 0.97 11.94
N GLN A 308 23.47 0.54 12.42
CA GLN A 308 23.61 -0.64 13.27
C GLN A 308 23.38 -0.30 14.73
N ILE A 309 22.68 -1.16 15.45
CA ILE A 309 22.54 -1.12 16.91
C ILE A 309 22.89 -2.45 17.53
N GLU A 310 23.37 -2.42 18.78
CA GLU A 310 23.63 -3.60 19.58
C GLU A 310 22.67 -3.61 20.78
N VAL A 311 21.81 -4.62 20.85
CA VAL A 311 20.90 -4.82 21.97
C VAL A 311 21.56 -5.77 22.97
N PRO A 312 21.95 -5.30 24.16
CA PRO A 312 22.57 -6.15 25.18
C PRO A 312 21.57 -7.09 25.85
N ASP A 313 22.02 -8.16 26.46
CA ASP A 313 21.21 -8.98 27.35
C ASP A 313 21.00 -8.23 28.67
N ALA A 314 19.99 -7.38 28.68
CA ALA A 314 19.63 -6.50 29.80
C ALA A 314 18.11 -6.38 29.93
N ALA A 315 17.62 -5.94 31.07
CA ALA A 315 16.17 -5.77 31.27
C ALA A 315 15.58 -4.66 30.39
N THR A 316 16.35 -3.61 30.12
CA THR A 316 15.96 -2.47 29.26
C THR A 316 17.18 -1.94 28.54
N HIS A 317 16.96 -1.35 27.39
CA HIS A 317 17.95 -0.64 26.59
C HIS A 317 17.35 0.64 26.01
N ARG A 318 18.18 1.60 25.60
CA ARG A 318 17.72 2.85 25.00
C ARG A 318 18.52 3.16 23.76
N GLU A 319 17.84 3.58 22.69
CA GLU A 319 18.46 3.96 21.43
C GLU A 319 17.88 5.29 20.94
N THR A 320 18.77 6.19 20.47
CA THR A 320 18.37 7.50 19.95
C THR A 320 18.41 7.52 18.43
N PHE A 321 17.32 7.92 17.78
CA PHE A 321 17.18 8.06 16.34
C PHE A 321 16.90 9.52 15.99
N ARG A 322 17.77 10.12 15.14
CA ARG A 322 17.63 11.49 14.66
C ARG A 322 17.26 11.47 13.19
N LEU A 323 16.13 12.09 12.89
CA LEU A 323 15.62 12.18 11.52
C LEU A 323 16.32 13.28 10.73
N LYS A 324 16.41 13.09 9.41
CA LYS A 324 17.01 14.07 8.49
C LYS A 324 15.96 14.43 7.44
N ARG A 325 15.44 15.63 7.53
CA ARG A 325 14.53 16.19 6.54
C ARG A 325 15.32 16.81 5.40
N TRP A 326 14.90 16.63 4.14
CA TRP A 326 15.53 17.25 2.98
C TRP A 326 14.76 18.47 2.48
N ILE A 327 13.43 18.51 2.66
CA ILE A 327 12.59 19.67 2.36
C ILE A 327 11.48 19.82 3.40
N LYS A 328 11.08 21.06 3.68
CA LYS A 328 9.96 21.36 4.58
C LYS A 328 8.97 22.27 3.86
N LEU A 329 7.99 21.63 3.21
CA LEU A 329 7.02 22.30 2.36
C LEU A 329 6.10 23.28 3.11
N THR A 330 5.89 23.04 4.40
CA THR A 330 5.12 23.98 5.25
C THR A 330 5.76 25.34 5.38
N ASP A 331 7.08 25.48 5.16
CA ASP A 331 7.76 26.76 5.14
C ASP A 331 7.41 27.58 3.87
N PHE A 332 6.92 26.90 2.82
CA PHE A 332 6.38 27.50 1.60
C PHE A 332 4.85 27.63 1.64
N GLY A 333 4.20 27.23 2.73
CA GLY A 333 2.75 27.23 2.88
C GLY A 333 2.03 26.06 2.23
N TRP A 334 2.75 24.98 1.86
CA TRP A 334 2.20 23.79 1.26
C TRP A 334 2.08 22.66 2.28
N TYR A 335 0.91 22.00 2.29
CA TYR A 335 0.58 20.93 3.23
C TYR A 335 0.19 19.67 2.47
N SER A 336 0.87 18.57 2.80
CA SER A 336 0.61 17.26 2.21
C SER A 336 -0.70 16.66 2.69
N GLY A 337 -1.35 15.88 1.85
CA GLY A 337 -2.48 15.06 2.25
C GLY A 337 -2.64 13.83 1.38
N ASP A 338 -3.33 12.86 1.93
CA ASP A 338 -3.82 11.69 1.23
C ASP A 338 -5.33 11.66 1.43
N HIS A 339 -6.06 11.90 0.35
CA HIS A 339 -7.51 12.02 0.46
C HIS A 339 -8.23 10.67 0.40
N HIS A 340 -7.47 9.55 0.31
CA HIS A 340 -8.04 8.23 0.18
C HIS A 340 -7.20 7.17 0.92
N VAL A 341 -7.55 6.95 2.17
CA VAL A 341 -7.01 5.85 2.98
C VAL A 341 -8.14 5.10 3.68
N HIS A 342 -7.94 3.80 3.93
CA HIS A 342 -8.89 2.95 4.63
C HIS A 342 -8.32 2.43 5.93
N ALA A 343 -9.13 2.49 6.98
CA ALA A 343 -8.85 1.87 8.27
C ALA A 343 -9.48 0.47 8.41
N ALA A 344 -10.31 0.06 7.46
CA ALA A 344 -10.96 -1.26 7.41
C ALA A 344 -11.45 -1.60 6.00
N GLY A 345 -12.01 -2.79 5.84
CA GLY A 345 -12.68 -3.23 4.61
C GLY A 345 -11.79 -3.99 3.63
N CYS A 346 -10.49 -3.78 3.67
CA CYS A 346 -9.55 -4.46 2.80
C CYS A 346 -9.12 -5.81 3.39
N ALA A 347 -8.79 -6.76 2.51
CA ALA A 347 -8.29 -8.10 2.89
C ALA A 347 -6.94 -8.07 3.63
N HIS A 348 -6.28 -6.92 3.71
CA HIS A 348 -5.07 -6.70 4.47
C HIS A 348 -5.32 -6.69 5.98
N TYR A 349 -6.50 -6.36 6.45
CA TYR A 349 -6.81 -6.39 7.88
C TYR A 349 -7.16 -7.80 8.35
N GLU A 350 -6.76 -8.16 9.57
CA GLU A 350 -7.08 -9.46 10.16
C GLU A 350 -8.59 -9.62 10.37
N SER A 351 -9.26 -8.51 10.74
CA SER A 351 -10.72 -8.38 10.71
C SER A 351 -11.12 -7.35 9.65
N PRO A 352 -11.33 -7.76 8.39
CA PRO A 352 -11.56 -6.81 7.30
C PRO A 352 -12.75 -5.87 7.50
N THR A 353 -13.79 -6.33 8.18
CA THR A 353 -14.99 -5.52 8.42
C THR A 353 -14.85 -4.50 9.54
N GLU A 354 -13.92 -4.70 10.45
CA GLU A 354 -13.69 -3.83 11.61
C GLU A 354 -12.42 -2.97 11.43
N GLY A 355 -11.31 -3.60 11.01
CA GLY A 355 -10.05 -2.91 10.77
C GLY A 355 -9.39 -2.39 12.05
N VAL A 356 -8.98 -1.13 12.01
CA VAL A 356 -8.22 -0.47 13.07
C VAL A 356 -8.92 0.78 13.59
N THR A 357 -8.49 1.26 14.75
CA THR A 357 -9.07 2.44 15.43
C THR A 357 -8.54 3.76 14.85
N PRO A 358 -9.22 4.89 15.12
CA PRO A 358 -8.68 6.21 14.76
C PRO A 358 -7.31 6.50 15.36
N GLU A 359 -7.03 6.01 16.58
CA GLU A 359 -5.73 6.15 17.23
C GLU A 359 -4.61 5.44 16.42
N ASP A 360 -4.91 4.27 15.88
CA ASP A 360 -3.97 3.52 15.04
C ASP A 360 -3.70 4.27 13.73
N MET A 361 -4.74 4.76 13.05
CA MET A 361 -4.58 5.54 11.81
C MET A 361 -3.82 6.84 12.04
N MET A 362 -4.12 7.55 13.14
CA MET A 362 -3.40 8.78 13.49
C MET A 362 -1.90 8.54 13.71
N ARG A 363 -1.52 7.37 14.25
CA ARG A 363 -0.11 6.96 14.39
C ARG A 363 0.60 6.87 13.03
N HIS A 364 -0.06 6.30 12.03
CA HIS A 364 0.48 6.22 10.66
C HIS A 364 0.58 7.61 10.01
N ILE A 365 -0.44 8.45 10.16
CA ILE A 365 -0.46 9.83 9.69
C ILE A 365 0.74 10.62 10.27
N LEU A 366 0.94 10.53 11.58
CA LEU A 366 2.07 11.19 12.27
C LEU A 366 3.42 10.61 11.84
N GLY A 367 3.50 9.30 11.68
CA GLY A 367 4.73 8.59 11.33
C GLY A 367 5.19 8.80 9.90
N GLU A 368 4.28 9.20 9.01
CA GLU A 368 4.56 9.55 7.60
C GLU A 368 4.59 11.07 7.33
N ASP A 369 4.53 11.90 8.37
CA ASP A 369 4.47 13.37 8.25
C ASP A 369 3.37 13.84 7.27
N LEU A 370 2.23 13.17 7.30
CA LEU A 370 1.10 13.46 6.44
C LEU A 370 0.21 14.51 7.12
N ASN A 371 0.15 15.73 6.58
CA ASN A 371 -0.58 16.81 7.24
C ASN A 371 -2.10 16.59 7.28
N VAL A 372 -2.68 15.97 6.23
CA VAL A 372 -4.10 15.66 6.16
C VAL A 372 -4.30 14.21 5.74
N GLY A 373 -4.99 13.43 6.57
CA GLY A 373 -5.41 12.07 6.24
C GLY A 373 -6.93 11.96 6.20
N CYS A 374 -7.49 11.69 5.02
CA CYS A 374 -8.92 11.43 4.88
C CYS A 374 -9.15 9.91 4.94
N VAL A 375 -9.77 9.45 6.01
CA VAL A 375 -10.08 8.04 6.23
C VAL A 375 -11.48 7.77 5.73
N LEU A 376 -11.60 6.96 4.66
CA LEU A 376 -12.87 6.77 3.98
C LEU A 376 -13.54 5.47 4.42
N ALA A 377 -14.81 5.59 4.86
CA ALA A 377 -15.67 4.45 5.05
C ALA A 377 -16.23 3.99 3.69
N TRP A 378 -16.23 2.68 3.44
CA TRP A 378 -16.69 2.10 2.20
C TRP A 378 -17.46 0.80 2.42
N GLY A 379 -18.10 0.25 1.39
CA GLY A 379 -19.05 -0.86 1.48
C GLY A 379 -18.68 -2.00 2.44
N PRO A 380 -17.50 -2.64 2.30
CA PRO A 380 -17.11 -3.77 3.14
C PRO A 380 -17.03 -3.49 4.65
N CYS A 381 -16.79 -2.25 5.03
CA CYS A 381 -16.65 -1.86 6.43
C CYS A 381 -17.62 -0.75 6.88
N TRP A 382 -18.61 -0.45 6.05
CA TRP A 382 -19.51 0.69 6.21
C TRP A 382 -19.99 0.88 7.65
N TYR A 383 -20.58 -0.17 8.22
CA TYR A 383 -21.18 -0.08 9.55
C TYR A 383 -20.19 0.05 10.69
N TYR A 384 -18.99 -0.46 10.50
CA TYR A 384 -17.95 -0.30 11.52
C TYR A 384 -17.34 1.10 11.47
N GLN A 385 -16.90 1.56 10.30
CA GLN A 385 -16.23 2.85 10.18
C GLN A 385 -17.17 4.05 10.29
N LYS A 386 -18.44 3.89 9.91
CA LYS A 386 -19.47 4.92 10.08
C LYS A 386 -19.58 5.43 11.52
N GLN A 387 -19.25 4.62 12.54
CA GLN A 387 -19.23 5.07 13.94
C GLN A 387 -18.21 6.19 14.21
N PHE A 388 -17.21 6.35 13.34
CA PHE A 388 -16.18 7.37 13.46
C PHE A 388 -16.45 8.60 12.58
N PHE A 389 -17.50 8.57 11.79
CA PHE A 389 -17.95 9.72 11.02
C PHE A 389 -18.63 10.74 11.96
N GLU A 390 -18.09 11.93 12.05
CA GLU A 390 -18.59 13.01 12.93
C GLU A 390 -19.08 14.22 12.12
N GLY A 391 -18.91 14.23 10.80
CA GLY A 391 -19.18 15.40 9.94
C GLY A 391 -18.22 16.57 10.20
N ASP A 392 -17.16 16.32 10.96
CA ASP A 392 -16.13 17.27 11.38
C ASP A 392 -14.77 16.56 11.51
N LEU A 393 -13.72 17.29 11.87
CA LEU A 393 -12.41 16.74 12.18
C LEU A 393 -12.48 15.76 13.35
N ASN A 394 -11.77 14.64 13.21
CA ASN A 394 -11.62 13.71 14.32
C ASN A 394 -10.89 14.39 15.50
N LYS A 395 -11.32 14.07 16.71
CA LYS A 395 -10.79 14.63 17.97
C LYS A 395 -9.28 14.42 18.20
N LEU A 396 -8.66 13.48 17.49
CA LEU A 396 -7.22 13.22 17.55
C LEU A 396 -6.40 14.18 16.67
N SER A 397 -7.06 15.01 15.86
CA SER A 397 -6.40 16.01 15.02
C SER A 397 -5.56 16.97 15.85
N GLN A 398 -4.42 17.37 15.31
CA GLN A 398 -3.47 18.30 15.91
C GLN A 398 -3.30 19.52 14.99
N SER A 399 -2.63 20.56 15.44
CA SER A 399 -2.49 21.82 14.68
C SER A 399 -1.83 21.65 13.30
N LYS A 400 -1.03 20.59 13.09
CA LYS A 400 -0.32 20.30 11.84
C LYS A 400 -0.73 18.98 11.19
N TYR A 401 -1.56 18.19 11.85
CA TYR A 401 -1.96 16.85 11.41
C TYR A 401 -3.46 16.69 11.63
N LEU A 402 -4.18 16.69 10.54
CA LEU A 402 -5.63 16.59 10.54
C LEU A 402 -6.06 15.22 10.05
N MET A 403 -7.04 14.64 10.72
CA MET A 403 -7.69 13.40 10.31
C MET A 403 -9.19 13.60 10.29
N ARG A 404 -9.82 13.12 9.21
CA ARG A 404 -11.28 13.18 9.06
C ARG A 404 -11.78 11.88 8.46
N TYR A 405 -12.94 11.45 8.94
CA TYR A 405 -13.66 10.32 8.36
C TYR A 405 -14.71 10.85 7.39
N ASP A 406 -14.64 10.38 6.15
CA ASP A 406 -15.57 10.70 5.06
C ASP A 406 -15.96 9.38 4.33
N VAL A 407 -16.39 9.44 3.08
CA VAL A 407 -16.96 8.29 2.36
C VAL A 407 -16.27 8.05 1.03
N GLU A 408 -15.89 6.78 0.79
CA GLU A 408 -15.67 6.27 -0.55
C GLU A 408 -16.89 5.46 -1.01
N VAL A 409 -17.41 5.80 -2.18
CA VAL A 409 -18.49 5.06 -2.81
C VAL A 409 -17.92 3.88 -3.59
N SER A 410 -17.61 2.83 -2.86
CA SER A 410 -17.07 1.55 -3.33
C SER A 410 -17.79 0.41 -2.64
N GLY A 411 -18.23 -0.61 -3.38
CA GLY A 411 -19.16 -1.63 -2.87
C GLY A 411 -20.61 -1.14 -2.75
N PHE A 412 -20.93 -0.01 -3.34
CA PHE A 412 -22.26 0.59 -3.45
C PHE A 412 -22.91 0.24 -4.81
N PRO A 413 -24.21 0.47 -5.01
CA PRO A 413 -24.85 0.18 -6.29
C PRO A 413 -24.25 0.90 -7.50
N SER A 414 -23.68 2.11 -7.31
CA SER A 414 -23.05 2.88 -8.39
C SER A 414 -21.59 2.46 -8.67
N SER A 415 -20.96 1.68 -7.81
CA SER A 415 -19.51 1.40 -7.90
C SER A 415 -19.05 0.79 -9.23
N HIS A 416 -19.93 0.26 -10.03
CA HIS A 416 -19.62 -0.24 -11.37
C HIS A 416 -19.46 0.87 -12.41
N THR A 417 -19.95 2.09 -12.14
CA THR A 417 -19.79 3.27 -13.01
C THR A 417 -18.53 4.06 -12.68
N GLY A 418 -18.12 4.01 -11.42
CA GLY A 418 -16.89 4.58 -10.87
C GLY A 418 -16.88 4.48 -9.35
N HIS A 419 -15.70 4.53 -8.74
CA HIS A 419 -15.56 4.75 -7.32
C HIS A 419 -15.38 6.24 -7.07
N LEU A 420 -15.98 6.76 -5.98
CA LEU A 420 -16.03 8.17 -5.70
C LEU A 420 -15.51 8.47 -4.29
N CYS A 421 -14.63 9.46 -4.17
CA CYS A 421 -14.30 10.09 -2.89
C CYS A 421 -15.22 11.27 -2.67
N LEU A 422 -15.99 11.23 -1.59
CA LEU A 422 -16.86 12.30 -1.14
C LEU A 422 -16.24 12.91 0.13
N LEU A 423 -15.65 14.08 0.02
CA LEU A 423 -14.87 14.71 1.08
C LEU A 423 -15.62 15.88 1.70
N ASN A 424 -15.41 16.13 2.98
CA ASN A 424 -16.05 17.19 3.75
C ASN A 424 -17.57 17.07 3.82
N LEU A 425 -18.07 15.85 3.95
CA LEU A 425 -19.50 15.61 4.14
C LEU A 425 -19.97 16.04 5.54
N ARG A 426 -21.24 16.42 5.64
CA ARG A 426 -21.93 16.64 6.92
C ARG A 426 -22.77 15.44 7.32
N GLU A 427 -23.26 14.71 6.33
CA GLU A 427 -24.10 13.51 6.48
C GLU A 427 -23.57 12.42 5.54
N ASP A 428 -23.46 11.22 6.02
CA ASP A 428 -22.94 10.06 5.30
C ASP A 428 -24.04 9.15 4.71
N ASP A 429 -25.32 9.44 4.94
CA ASP A 429 -26.46 8.71 4.39
C ASP A 429 -27.09 9.44 3.19
N TYR A 430 -27.23 8.77 2.06
CA TYR A 430 -27.90 9.33 0.89
C TYR A 430 -29.41 9.47 1.11
N VAL A 431 -29.95 10.63 0.78
CA VAL A 431 -31.37 10.90 0.87
C VAL A 431 -31.93 11.20 -0.53
N TRP A 432 -32.85 10.36 -0.98
CA TRP A 432 -33.54 10.56 -2.26
C TRP A 432 -34.36 11.87 -2.25
N PRO A 433 -34.31 12.69 -3.31
CA PRO A 433 -35.07 13.94 -3.43
C PRO A 433 -36.58 13.73 -3.41
N THR A 434 -37.05 12.57 -3.87
CA THR A 434 -38.44 12.13 -3.86
C THR A 434 -38.53 10.76 -3.21
N PRO A 435 -39.55 10.51 -2.33
CA PRO A 435 -39.73 9.16 -1.79
C PRO A 435 -39.93 8.17 -2.93
N THR A 436 -39.05 7.22 -3.04
CA THR A 436 -39.12 6.16 -4.05
C THR A 436 -39.89 4.99 -3.47
N GLN A 437 -40.89 4.49 -4.19
CA GLN A 437 -41.55 3.23 -3.84
C GLN A 437 -40.73 2.06 -4.39
N PHE A 438 -39.62 1.70 -3.70
CA PHE A 438 -38.84 0.55 -4.08
C PHE A 438 -39.11 -0.64 -3.19
N ASP A 439 -39.16 -1.81 -3.82
CA ASP A 439 -39.00 -3.06 -3.15
C ASP A 439 -37.51 -3.32 -2.88
N TRP A 440 -37.06 -2.94 -1.71
CA TRP A 440 -35.67 -3.11 -1.24
C TRP A 440 -35.32 -4.57 -0.96
N SER A 441 -36.24 -5.52 -1.17
CA SER A 441 -36.00 -6.96 -1.00
C SER A 441 -34.89 -7.48 -1.91
N TYR A 442 -34.56 -6.76 -2.99
CA TYR A 442 -33.54 -7.13 -3.97
C TYR A 442 -32.09 -6.76 -3.55
N ALA A 443 -31.92 -5.82 -2.64
CA ALA A 443 -30.60 -5.35 -2.21
C ALA A 443 -29.86 -6.37 -1.30
N GLY A 444 -30.54 -7.41 -0.83
CA GLY A 444 -30.01 -8.41 0.12
C GLY A 444 -29.25 -9.60 -0.48
N GLU A 445 -29.11 -9.71 -1.80
CA GLU A 445 -28.56 -10.93 -2.44
C GLU A 445 -27.06 -10.89 -2.72
N THR A 446 -26.38 -9.78 -2.54
CA THR A 446 -24.90 -9.73 -2.65
C THR A 446 -24.25 -10.29 -1.39
N GLY A 447 -24.47 -11.52 -1.07
CA GLY A 447 -23.90 -12.48 -0.13
C GLY A 447 -22.85 -12.10 0.91
N VAL A 448 -22.25 -10.93 0.84
CA VAL A 448 -21.13 -10.48 1.71
C VAL A 448 -21.62 -9.84 3.03
N PHE A 449 -22.88 -9.41 3.12
CA PHE A 449 -23.38 -8.60 4.23
C PHE A 449 -24.61 -9.17 4.94
N LYS A 450 -24.86 -10.46 4.87
CA LYS A 450 -25.98 -11.10 5.60
C LYS A 450 -25.84 -10.87 7.11
N GLY A 451 -26.73 -10.03 7.65
CA GLY A 451 -26.85 -9.78 9.10
C GLY A 451 -26.43 -8.41 9.57
N THR A 452 -26.01 -7.51 8.69
CA THR A 452 -25.71 -6.09 8.96
C THR A 452 -26.70 -5.21 8.21
N LYS A 453 -26.82 -3.94 8.58
CA LYS A 453 -27.73 -2.94 7.96
C LYS A 453 -27.41 -2.62 6.49
N THR A 454 -27.20 -3.64 5.67
CA THR A 454 -26.93 -3.55 4.22
C THR A 454 -27.99 -2.79 3.43
N GLU A 455 -29.17 -2.70 4.00
CA GLU A 455 -30.30 -1.98 3.42
C GLU A 455 -29.94 -0.52 3.11
N ALA A 456 -29.18 0.16 3.97
CA ALA A 456 -28.82 1.56 3.77
C ALA A 456 -27.91 1.79 2.54
N ILE A 457 -26.89 0.95 2.32
CA ILE A 457 -26.03 1.04 1.13
C ILE A 457 -26.81 0.67 -0.13
N GLY A 458 -27.64 -0.36 -0.08
CA GLY A 458 -28.50 -0.78 -1.19
C GLY A 458 -29.46 0.31 -1.67
N GLU A 459 -29.74 1.33 -0.82
CA GLU A 459 -30.60 2.44 -1.15
C GLU A 459 -29.93 3.56 -1.95
N TRP A 460 -28.62 3.57 -2.07
CA TRP A 460 -27.88 4.58 -2.84
C TRP A 460 -28.15 4.45 -4.35
N PRO A 461 -27.97 5.53 -5.14
CA PRO A 461 -28.10 5.47 -6.59
C PRO A 461 -27.22 4.41 -7.23
N SER A 462 -27.61 3.90 -8.40
CA SER A 462 -26.84 2.91 -9.16
C SER A 462 -26.00 3.50 -10.29
N TRP A 463 -25.73 4.82 -10.27
CA TRP A 463 -24.83 5.54 -11.16
C TRP A 463 -24.32 6.80 -10.44
N ASP A 464 -23.24 7.41 -10.92
CA ASP A 464 -22.41 8.31 -10.12
C ASP A 464 -22.92 9.75 -10.05
N LEU A 465 -23.48 10.31 -11.12
CA LEU A 465 -23.90 11.72 -11.15
C LEU A 465 -24.79 12.15 -9.96
N PRO A 466 -25.86 11.43 -9.56
CA PRO A 466 -26.66 11.84 -8.41
C PRO A 466 -25.90 11.73 -7.09
N VAL A 467 -24.92 10.84 -6.98
CA VAL A 467 -24.08 10.67 -5.81
C VAL A 467 -23.11 11.85 -5.68
N LEU A 468 -22.44 12.23 -6.76
CA LEU A 468 -21.60 13.44 -6.81
C LEU A 468 -22.39 14.70 -6.45
N GLN A 469 -23.61 14.84 -7.00
CA GLN A 469 -24.50 15.96 -6.67
C GLN A 469 -24.93 15.98 -5.21
N PHE A 470 -25.09 14.81 -4.59
CA PHE A 470 -25.38 14.70 -3.15
C PHE A 470 -24.22 15.27 -2.31
N GLY A 471 -22.97 14.88 -2.61
CA GLY A 471 -21.81 15.42 -1.93
C GLY A 471 -21.67 16.94 -2.10
N LYS A 472 -21.80 17.43 -3.33
CA LYS A 472 -21.74 18.90 -3.63
C LYS A 472 -22.81 19.71 -2.92
N LYS A 473 -24.05 19.20 -2.79
CA LYS A 473 -25.14 19.88 -2.06
C LYS A 473 -24.81 20.11 -0.59
N GLN A 474 -23.96 19.31 -0.01
CA GLN A 474 -23.50 19.46 1.37
C GLN A 474 -22.35 20.45 1.53
N GLY A 475 -21.78 20.95 0.42
CA GLY A 475 -20.55 21.73 0.39
C GLY A 475 -19.31 20.85 0.38
N GLY A 476 -19.46 19.56 0.08
CA GLY A 476 -18.37 18.62 -0.10
C GLY A 476 -17.58 18.87 -1.39
N VAL A 477 -16.35 18.37 -1.41
CA VAL A 477 -15.48 18.28 -2.58
C VAL A 477 -15.46 16.82 -3.03
N VAL A 478 -15.84 16.57 -4.28
CA VAL A 478 -16.14 15.24 -4.76
C VAL A 478 -15.38 14.90 -6.04
N GLY A 479 -14.96 13.67 -6.16
CA GLY A 479 -14.22 13.23 -7.34
C GLY A 479 -14.11 11.71 -7.45
N PHE A 480 -13.48 11.27 -8.52
CA PHE A 480 -13.23 9.86 -8.77
C PHE A 480 -11.95 9.38 -8.10
N SER A 481 -11.97 8.15 -7.58
CA SER A 481 -10.81 7.43 -7.06
C SER A 481 -10.29 6.39 -8.05
N HIS A 482 -9.03 5.98 -7.86
CA HIS A 482 -8.26 5.07 -8.74
C HIS A 482 -8.62 5.23 -10.21
N SER A 483 -8.50 6.47 -10.66
CA SER A 483 -9.11 6.95 -11.90
C SER A 483 -8.77 6.11 -13.14
N GLY A 484 -7.60 5.45 -13.18
CA GLY A 484 -7.16 4.64 -14.32
C GLY A 484 -7.88 3.29 -14.51
N TRP A 485 -8.58 2.77 -13.47
CA TRP A 485 -9.20 1.44 -13.59
C TRP A 485 -10.38 1.44 -14.57
N GLY A 486 -10.25 0.63 -15.63
CA GLY A 486 -11.19 0.55 -16.76
C GLY A 486 -10.83 1.47 -17.93
N LEU A 487 -9.76 2.25 -17.80
CA LEU A 487 -9.23 3.17 -18.81
C LEU A 487 -7.91 2.68 -19.43
N ALA A 488 -7.61 1.40 -19.31
CA ALA A 488 -6.38 0.81 -19.82
C ALA A 488 -6.23 1.00 -21.33
N VAL A 489 -5.06 1.48 -21.74
CA VAL A 489 -4.60 1.62 -23.12
C VAL A 489 -3.20 1.01 -23.26
N GLN A 490 -2.77 0.69 -24.48
CA GLN A 490 -1.44 0.12 -24.72
C GLN A 490 -0.38 1.20 -24.96
N SER A 491 -0.78 2.34 -25.53
CA SER A 491 0.12 3.47 -25.76
C SER A 491 0.64 4.05 -24.45
N THR A 492 1.90 4.47 -24.48
CA THR A 492 2.55 5.23 -23.40
C THR A 492 2.57 6.73 -23.68
N ASP A 493 2.08 7.16 -24.86
CA ASP A 493 2.01 8.57 -25.24
C ASP A 493 0.92 9.30 -24.45
N LEU A 494 1.13 10.59 -24.23
CA LEU A 494 0.16 11.49 -23.59
C LEU A 494 0.07 12.81 -24.37
N PRO A 495 -1.14 13.21 -24.84
CA PRO A 495 -2.34 12.37 -24.91
C PRO A 495 -2.23 11.30 -26.00
N ASN A 496 -2.91 10.18 -25.82
CA ASN A 496 -3.11 9.20 -26.87
C ASN A 496 -4.59 9.06 -27.22
N TYR A 497 -4.90 8.53 -28.39
CA TYR A 497 -6.28 8.45 -28.91
C TYR A 497 -6.81 7.00 -28.96
N GLU A 498 -6.17 6.08 -28.26
CA GLU A 498 -6.73 4.76 -28.04
C GLU A 498 -8.02 4.88 -27.20
N MET A 499 -9.04 4.09 -27.56
CA MET A 499 -10.29 4.09 -26.84
C MET A 499 -10.29 2.98 -25.80
N PRO A 500 -10.27 3.29 -24.49
CA PRO A 500 -10.36 2.31 -23.45
C PRO A 500 -11.77 1.68 -23.42
N LYS A 501 -11.90 0.59 -22.67
CA LYS A 501 -13.15 -0.18 -22.63
C LYS A 501 -14.21 0.41 -21.69
N PHE A 502 -13.83 1.25 -20.74
CA PHE A 502 -14.70 1.75 -19.68
C PHE A 502 -15.35 0.61 -18.86
N ASP A 503 -14.61 -0.49 -18.65
CA ASP A 503 -15.10 -1.71 -18.03
C ASP A 503 -14.64 -1.90 -16.57
N GLY A 504 -14.03 -0.89 -15.99
CA GLY A 504 -13.54 -0.90 -14.62
C GLY A 504 -14.38 -0.07 -13.65
N ILE A 505 -13.73 0.31 -12.57
CA ILE A 505 -14.31 0.98 -11.40
C ILE A 505 -13.66 2.35 -11.11
N GLY A 506 -12.79 2.85 -11.99
CA GLY A 506 -12.18 4.17 -11.87
C GLY A 506 -13.04 5.27 -12.49
N ALA A 507 -12.43 6.30 -13.06
CA ALA A 507 -13.10 7.47 -13.60
C ALA A 507 -13.88 7.19 -14.92
N ASN A 508 -14.77 6.19 -14.90
CA ASN A 508 -15.46 5.75 -16.11
C ASN A 508 -16.64 6.68 -16.45
N GLU A 509 -17.53 6.99 -15.50
CA GLU A 509 -18.63 7.93 -15.74
C GLU A 509 -18.16 9.39 -15.77
N TYR A 510 -16.92 9.68 -15.34
CA TYR A 510 -16.33 11.02 -15.35
C TYR A 510 -16.52 11.76 -16.68
N ILE A 511 -16.41 11.05 -17.82
CA ILE A 511 -16.62 11.63 -19.15
C ILE A 511 -17.98 12.28 -19.34
N VAL A 512 -18.96 11.88 -18.53
CA VAL A 512 -20.32 12.45 -18.49
C VAL A 512 -20.43 13.48 -17.37
N ASP A 513 -19.98 13.17 -16.18
CA ASP A 513 -20.20 13.94 -14.97
C ASP A 513 -19.48 15.31 -15.01
N VAL A 514 -18.37 15.37 -15.73
CA VAL A 514 -17.64 16.63 -15.97
C VAL A 514 -18.47 17.65 -16.74
N VAL A 515 -19.34 17.20 -17.66
CA VAL A 515 -20.25 18.06 -18.43
C VAL A 515 -21.32 18.68 -17.55
N HIS A 516 -21.69 18.01 -16.47
CA HIS A 516 -22.69 18.45 -15.50
C HIS A 516 -22.12 19.28 -14.34
N ASP A 517 -20.82 19.66 -14.40
CA ASP A 517 -20.12 20.39 -13.33
C ASP A 517 -20.26 19.69 -11.96
N SER A 518 -20.29 18.36 -11.96
CA SER A 518 -20.55 17.56 -10.77
C SER A 518 -19.31 16.89 -10.20
N CYS A 519 -18.17 16.94 -10.90
CA CYS A 519 -16.89 16.36 -10.49
C CYS A 519 -15.85 17.46 -10.28
N ASP A 520 -15.34 17.61 -9.06
CA ASP A 520 -14.32 18.60 -8.73
C ASP A 520 -12.91 18.13 -9.10
N PHE A 521 -12.62 16.82 -8.93
CA PHE A 521 -11.32 16.24 -9.24
C PHE A 521 -11.41 14.79 -9.75
N ILE A 522 -10.36 14.35 -10.42
CA ILE A 522 -10.02 12.94 -10.60
C ILE A 522 -8.74 12.64 -9.84
N SER A 523 -8.58 11.40 -9.39
CA SER A 523 -7.39 10.99 -8.66
C SER A 523 -6.23 10.62 -9.57
N ALA A 524 -5.05 10.62 -8.97
CA ALA A 524 -3.81 10.17 -9.59
C ALA A 524 -2.89 9.55 -8.53
N VAL A 525 -1.82 8.90 -9.01
CA VAL A 525 -0.70 8.29 -8.31
C VAL A 525 -0.91 6.82 -7.98
N ASP A 526 -2.12 6.38 -7.73
CA ASP A 526 -2.42 4.99 -7.32
C ASP A 526 -2.78 4.04 -8.47
N THR A 527 -2.92 4.55 -9.71
CA THR A 527 -3.12 3.76 -10.93
C THR A 527 -2.07 4.14 -12.00
N PRO A 528 -1.97 3.39 -13.12
CA PRO A 528 -1.01 3.72 -14.17
C PRO A 528 -1.18 5.15 -14.70
N SER A 529 -0.12 5.94 -14.62
CA SER A 529 -0.12 7.38 -14.90
C SER A 529 -0.69 7.76 -16.27
N VAL A 530 -0.43 6.94 -17.31
CA VAL A 530 -1.00 7.18 -18.64
C VAL A 530 -2.52 7.03 -18.64
N TRP A 531 -3.05 6.06 -17.93
CA TRP A 531 -4.51 5.80 -17.92
C TRP A 531 -5.30 6.94 -17.26
N GLU A 532 -4.78 7.44 -16.12
CA GLU A 532 -5.42 8.55 -15.39
C GLU A 532 -5.25 9.89 -16.11
N LEU A 533 -4.06 10.20 -16.60
CA LEU A 533 -3.80 11.50 -17.23
C LEU A 533 -4.43 11.61 -18.62
N ASN A 534 -4.59 10.53 -19.37
CA ASN A 534 -5.08 10.59 -20.76
C ASN A 534 -6.52 11.11 -20.83
N ILE A 535 -7.46 10.56 -20.04
CA ILE A 535 -8.84 11.04 -20.00
C ILE A 535 -8.93 12.48 -19.50
N TRP A 536 -8.11 12.83 -18.49
CA TRP A 536 -8.06 14.17 -17.96
C TRP A 536 -7.59 15.19 -19.00
N TYR A 537 -6.50 14.89 -19.73
CA TYR A 537 -5.99 15.77 -20.79
C TYR A 537 -7.00 15.97 -21.92
N HIS A 538 -7.75 14.94 -22.31
CA HIS A 538 -8.79 15.07 -23.34
C HIS A 538 -9.92 16.02 -22.88
N THR A 539 -10.35 15.93 -21.62
CA THR A 539 -11.39 16.83 -21.09
C THR A 539 -10.88 18.25 -20.90
N LEU A 540 -9.62 18.44 -20.47
CA LEU A 540 -8.99 19.76 -20.43
C LEU A 540 -8.91 20.41 -21.83
N ASN A 541 -8.57 19.62 -22.86
CA ASN A 541 -8.55 20.08 -24.27
C ASN A 541 -9.93 20.50 -24.78
N CYS A 542 -10.99 19.97 -24.18
CA CYS A 542 -12.36 20.38 -24.43
C CYS A 542 -12.76 21.65 -23.66
N GLY A 543 -11.94 22.13 -22.73
CA GLY A 543 -12.17 23.34 -21.94
C GLY A 543 -12.83 23.09 -20.59
N PHE A 544 -12.93 21.85 -20.12
CA PHE A 544 -13.33 21.55 -18.76
C PHE A 544 -12.18 21.87 -17.80
N THR A 545 -12.52 22.15 -16.53
CA THR A 545 -11.56 22.67 -15.53
C THR A 545 -11.44 21.77 -14.31
N THR A 546 -11.81 20.48 -14.43
CA THR A 546 -11.66 19.49 -13.37
C THR A 546 -10.20 19.39 -12.94
N ARG A 547 -9.98 19.21 -11.63
CA ARG A 547 -8.65 19.16 -11.03
C ARG A 547 -8.11 17.73 -10.95
N ILE A 548 -6.80 17.61 -10.66
CA ILE A 548 -6.17 16.35 -10.30
C ILE A 548 -5.80 16.38 -8.81
N SER A 549 -6.01 15.26 -8.10
CA SER A 549 -5.68 15.11 -6.69
C SER A 549 -4.97 13.78 -6.43
N GLY A 550 -4.02 13.73 -5.50
CA GLY A 550 -3.18 12.56 -5.24
C GLY A 550 -3.71 11.70 -4.10
N GLU A 551 -3.69 10.39 -4.29
CA GLU A 551 -4.18 9.41 -3.34
C GLU A 551 -3.34 8.13 -3.31
N THR A 552 -3.52 7.31 -2.26
CA THR A 552 -2.83 6.03 -2.09
C THR A 552 -3.75 4.83 -2.19
N ASP A 553 -5.02 4.97 -1.82
CA ASP A 553 -5.96 3.87 -1.53
C ASP A 553 -5.31 2.83 -0.59
N PHE A 554 -4.69 3.35 0.50
CA PHE A 554 -4.06 2.49 1.50
C PHE A 554 -5.11 1.69 2.28
N PRO A 555 -4.93 0.40 2.51
CA PRO A 555 -3.88 -0.48 1.99
C PRO A 555 -4.31 -1.26 0.74
N CYS A 556 -5.42 -0.93 0.11
CA CYS A 556 -6.03 -1.73 -0.97
C CYS A 556 -5.20 -1.73 -2.25
N ILE A 557 -4.74 -0.57 -2.70
CA ILE A 557 -3.80 -0.47 -3.84
C ILE A 557 -2.36 -0.49 -3.36
N TYR A 558 -1.98 0.40 -2.45
CA TYR A 558 -0.64 0.44 -1.88
C TYR A 558 -0.70 0.12 -0.37
N GLY A 559 -0.15 -1.05 0.01
CA GLY A 559 -0.05 -1.47 1.40
C GLY A 559 1.22 -1.03 2.11
N GLU A 560 2.12 -0.32 1.43
CA GLU A 560 3.42 0.05 1.98
C GLU A 560 3.30 1.12 3.06
N ARG A 561 2.53 2.18 2.82
CA ARG A 561 2.33 3.28 3.78
C ARG A 561 1.16 4.18 3.36
N VAL A 562 0.59 4.90 4.31
CA VAL A 562 -0.33 6.01 4.02
C VAL A 562 0.44 7.17 3.37
N GLY A 563 -0.18 7.90 2.47
CA GLY A 563 0.47 9.02 1.79
C GLY A 563 1.63 8.62 0.88
N LEU A 564 1.61 7.43 0.29
CA LEU A 564 2.53 7.09 -0.79
C LEU A 564 2.20 7.92 -2.02
N GLY A 565 0.92 8.04 -2.38
CA GLY A 565 0.41 9.04 -3.28
C GLY A 565 -0.11 10.24 -2.49
N ARG A 566 0.28 11.46 -2.87
CA ARG A 566 -0.05 12.69 -2.13
C ARG A 566 -0.56 13.77 -3.03
N VAL A 567 -1.47 14.58 -2.46
CA VAL A 567 -1.77 15.92 -2.93
C VAL A 567 -1.13 16.93 -1.99
N TYR A 568 -0.48 17.94 -2.54
CA TYR A 568 0.08 19.07 -1.82
C TYR A 568 -0.77 20.29 -2.11
N VAL A 569 -1.29 20.92 -1.06
CA VAL A 569 -2.21 22.05 -1.19
C VAL A 569 -1.58 23.28 -0.55
N LYS A 570 -1.57 24.38 -1.28
CA LYS A 570 -1.19 25.68 -0.74
C LYS A 570 -2.35 26.28 0.05
N THR A 571 -2.13 26.51 1.34
CA THR A 571 -3.12 27.15 2.21
C THR A 571 -2.93 28.65 2.26
N LYS A 572 -3.86 29.34 2.91
CA LYS A 572 -3.80 30.81 3.04
C LYS A 572 -2.58 31.22 3.86
N PRO A 573 -1.75 32.15 3.38
CA PRO A 573 -0.54 32.59 4.10
C PRO A 573 -0.85 33.09 5.51
N GLY A 574 -0.02 32.68 6.48
CA GLY A 574 -0.10 33.14 7.87
C GLY A 574 -1.30 32.62 8.68
N GLN A 575 -2.07 31.68 8.13
CA GLN A 575 -3.13 30.98 8.85
C GLN A 575 -2.65 29.58 9.30
N PRO A 576 -3.15 29.06 10.43
CA PRO A 576 -2.97 27.66 10.78
C PRO A 576 -3.56 26.75 9.68
N LEU A 577 -3.10 25.50 9.61
CA LEU A 577 -3.72 24.50 8.74
C LEU A 577 -5.20 24.34 9.12
N ASP A 578 -6.07 24.56 8.14
CA ASP A 578 -7.52 24.42 8.24
C ASP A 578 -8.00 23.42 7.18
N TYR A 579 -8.82 22.45 7.60
CA TYR A 579 -9.29 21.40 6.70
C TYR A 579 -10.15 21.93 5.57
N VAL A 580 -11.03 22.89 5.86
CA VAL A 580 -11.92 23.46 4.84
C VAL A 580 -11.13 24.25 3.80
N ASP A 581 -10.13 25.05 4.23
CA ASP A 581 -9.25 25.75 3.29
C ASP A 581 -8.39 24.76 2.47
N TRP A 582 -7.96 23.66 3.07
CA TRP A 582 -7.19 22.63 2.39
C TRP A 582 -8.05 21.92 1.31
N ILE A 583 -9.27 21.50 1.63
CA ILE A 583 -10.17 20.82 0.70
C ILE A 583 -10.64 21.78 -0.43
N GLU A 584 -10.94 23.03 -0.10
CA GLU A 584 -11.25 24.07 -1.10
C GLU A 584 -10.03 24.36 -1.99
N GLY A 585 -8.83 24.16 -1.48
CA GLY A 585 -7.60 24.21 -2.27
C GLY A 585 -7.55 23.16 -3.36
N ILE A 586 -7.97 21.91 -3.08
CA ILE A 586 -8.11 20.85 -4.09
C ILE A 586 -9.10 21.30 -5.17
N LYS A 587 -10.29 21.71 -4.77
CA LYS A 587 -11.34 22.18 -5.68
C LYS A 587 -10.91 23.37 -6.55
N ALA A 588 -10.20 24.31 -5.98
CA ALA A 588 -9.67 25.46 -6.72
C ALA A 588 -8.46 25.09 -7.61
N GLY A 589 -7.79 23.96 -7.34
CA GLY A 589 -6.55 23.56 -7.99
C GLY A 589 -5.32 24.27 -7.44
N ARG A 590 -5.36 24.82 -6.21
CA ARG A 590 -4.19 25.32 -5.48
C ARG A 590 -3.34 24.15 -5.00
N SER A 591 -3.05 23.20 -5.91
CA SER A 591 -2.47 21.92 -5.56
C SER A 591 -1.67 21.32 -6.72
N TYR A 592 -0.78 20.42 -6.36
CA TYR A 592 -0.12 19.48 -7.25
C TYR A 592 -0.13 18.08 -6.61
N VAL A 593 0.08 17.08 -7.42
CA VAL A 593 0.11 15.66 -7.00
C VAL A 593 1.49 15.08 -7.17
N GLY A 594 1.82 14.05 -6.41
CA GLY A 594 3.05 13.31 -6.59
C GLY A 594 3.31 12.23 -5.55
N ASP A 595 4.44 11.54 -5.74
CA ASP A 595 4.97 10.51 -4.84
C ASP A 595 5.70 11.08 -3.61
N GLY A 596 5.82 12.42 -3.53
CA GLY A 596 6.51 13.13 -2.48
C GLY A 596 8.03 13.18 -2.59
N LEU A 597 8.61 12.65 -3.67
CA LEU A 597 10.05 12.72 -3.94
C LEU A 597 10.43 13.88 -4.88
N SER A 598 9.44 14.50 -5.53
CA SER A 598 9.59 15.75 -6.25
C SER A 598 8.44 16.73 -5.96
N HIS A 599 8.75 18.01 -6.04
CA HIS A 599 7.83 19.09 -5.69
C HIS A 599 7.85 20.19 -6.74
N LEU A 600 6.68 20.72 -7.04
CA LEU A 600 6.44 21.80 -7.99
C LEU A 600 5.60 22.89 -7.30
N VAL A 601 6.25 23.67 -6.44
CA VAL A 601 5.57 24.68 -5.62
C VAL A 601 5.57 26.05 -6.32
N ASP A 602 4.57 26.85 -6.02
CA ASP A 602 4.41 28.25 -6.49
C ASP A 602 4.40 28.39 -8.02
N PHE A 603 3.81 27.38 -8.70
CA PHE A 603 3.60 27.44 -10.14
C PHE A 603 2.72 28.63 -10.51
N SER A 604 3.19 29.49 -11.43
CA SER A 604 2.47 30.65 -11.91
C SER A 604 2.69 30.90 -13.39
N VAL A 605 1.74 31.59 -14.02
CA VAL A 605 1.81 32.10 -15.41
C VAL A 605 1.50 33.59 -15.39
N ASP A 606 2.45 34.40 -15.85
CA ASP A 606 2.37 35.86 -15.87
C ASP A 606 1.93 36.47 -14.52
N GLY A 607 2.43 35.84 -13.41
CA GLY A 607 2.15 36.22 -12.03
C GLY A 607 0.84 35.71 -11.43
N LEU A 608 0.00 35.00 -12.20
CA LEU A 608 -1.16 34.29 -11.64
C LEU A 608 -0.71 32.93 -11.12
N GLU A 609 -0.76 32.72 -9.81
CA GLU A 609 -0.51 31.40 -9.22
C GLU A 609 -1.68 30.45 -9.47
N VAL A 610 -1.36 29.15 -9.60
CA VAL A 610 -2.35 28.08 -9.75
C VAL A 610 -3.33 28.06 -8.56
N GLY A 611 -4.61 27.91 -8.87
CA GLY A 611 -5.71 27.92 -7.89
C GLY A 611 -6.10 29.27 -7.34
N GLN A 612 -5.36 30.34 -7.63
CA GLN A 612 -5.74 31.69 -7.23
C GLN A 612 -6.83 32.26 -8.16
N PRO A 613 -7.69 33.14 -7.64
CA PRO A 613 -8.69 33.81 -8.44
C PRO A 613 -8.04 34.66 -9.56
N GLY A 614 -8.35 34.32 -10.79
CA GLY A 614 -7.92 35.06 -11.97
C GLY A 614 -9.05 35.86 -12.59
N ASN A 615 -9.11 35.90 -13.91
CA ASN A 615 -10.10 36.70 -14.64
C ASN A 615 -11.54 36.23 -14.33
N ARG A 616 -12.44 37.18 -14.12
CA ARG A 616 -13.82 36.93 -13.71
C ARG A 616 -13.95 36.13 -12.39
N ASN A 617 -12.96 36.25 -11.52
CA ASN A 617 -12.88 35.52 -10.25
C ASN A 617 -12.92 33.97 -10.40
N ARG A 618 -12.52 33.44 -11.57
CA ARG A 618 -12.39 32.00 -11.80
C ARG A 618 -10.99 31.52 -11.40
N PRO A 619 -10.86 30.45 -10.59
CA PRO A 619 -9.56 29.94 -10.17
C PRO A 619 -8.69 29.49 -11.36
N SER A 620 -7.42 29.87 -11.36
CA SER A 620 -6.42 29.54 -12.38
C SER A 620 -6.76 30.04 -13.80
N VAL A 621 -7.59 31.04 -13.99
CA VAL A 621 -7.96 31.54 -15.32
C VAL A 621 -7.28 32.88 -15.62
N LEU A 622 -6.41 32.91 -16.64
CA LEU A 622 -5.72 34.06 -17.15
C LEU A 622 -6.28 34.44 -18.53
N VAL A 623 -6.57 35.70 -18.78
CA VAL A 623 -6.88 36.23 -20.13
C VAL A 623 -5.63 36.91 -20.68
N SER A 624 -5.22 36.57 -21.90
CA SER A 624 -4.06 37.11 -22.58
C SER A 624 -4.37 37.45 -24.03
N GLU A 625 -3.53 38.27 -24.63
CA GLU A 625 -3.53 38.55 -26.06
C GLU A 625 -2.78 37.45 -26.82
N ARG A 626 -3.17 37.21 -28.07
CA ARG A 626 -2.51 36.26 -28.97
C ARG A 626 -1.04 36.62 -29.16
N GLY A 627 -0.14 35.64 -29.01
CA GLY A 627 1.30 35.80 -29.24
C GLY A 627 2.02 36.65 -28.19
N LYS A 628 1.35 37.09 -27.14
CA LYS A 628 2.01 37.75 -26.00
C LYS A 628 2.85 36.69 -25.27
N THR A 629 4.15 36.94 -25.10
CA THR A 629 5.00 36.07 -24.29
C THR A 629 4.59 36.17 -22.82
N LEU A 630 4.33 35.03 -22.22
CA LEU A 630 3.97 34.86 -20.80
C LEU A 630 5.14 34.22 -20.06
N ASP A 631 5.44 34.72 -18.85
CA ASP A 631 6.45 34.14 -17.95
C ASP A 631 5.81 33.00 -17.16
N VAL A 632 6.35 31.79 -17.31
CA VAL A 632 5.93 30.56 -16.61
C VAL A 632 6.98 30.21 -15.58
N THR A 633 6.64 30.24 -14.31
CA THR A 633 7.61 30.04 -13.22
C THR A 633 7.16 28.95 -12.24
N VAL A 634 8.13 28.27 -11.64
CA VAL A 634 7.91 27.30 -10.56
C VAL A 634 9.16 27.19 -9.69
N GLN A 635 8.97 26.93 -8.40
CA GLN A 635 10.03 26.44 -7.53
C GLN A 635 9.98 24.90 -7.54
N ALA A 636 10.98 24.28 -8.17
CA ALA A 636 11.07 22.83 -8.32
C ALA A 636 12.15 22.25 -7.41
N ALA A 637 11.83 21.16 -6.72
CA ALA A 637 12.77 20.41 -5.91
C ALA A 637 12.57 18.90 -6.13
N ALA A 638 13.65 18.15 -6.05
CA ALA A 638 13.61 16.68 -6.15
C ALA A 638 14.73 16.06 -5.32
N TYR A 639 14.50 14.85 -4.79
CA TYR A 639 15.54 14.13 -4.06
C TYR A 639 15.62 12.67 -4.51
N LEU A 640 16.81 12.29 -5.01
CA LEU A 640 17.18 10.92 -5.34
C LEU A 640 18.49 10.58 -4.64
N ASP A 641 18.67 9.32 -4.28
CA ASP A 641 19.96 8.82 -3.83
C ASP A 641 20.99 8.86 -4.96
N GLU A 642 22.28 8.90 -4.62
CA GLU A 642 23.36 8.92 -5.61
C GLU A 642 23.33 7.68 -6.50
N GLN A 643 23.08 6.51 -5.90
CA GLN A 643 22.94 5.26 -6.63
C GLN A 643 21.51 5.11 -7.14
N GLY A 644 21.37 5.00 -8.46
CA GLY A 644 20.07 4.75 -9.09
C GLY A 644 19.58 3.30 -8.93
N ASP A 645 18.28 3.10 -9.02
CA ASP A 645 17.63 1.78 -9.12
C ASP A 645 17.13 1.54 -10.54
N ASP A 646 17.97 0.85 -11.33
CA ASP A 646 17.63 0.51 -12.71
C ASP A 646 16.42 -0.41 -12.82
N SER A 647 16.15 -1.23 -11.83
CA SER A 647 14.99 -2.13 -11.83
C SER A 647 13.68 -1.36 -11.71
N LEU A 648 13.71 -0.23 -10.99
CA LEU A 648 12.58 0.66 -10.82
C LEU A 648 12.45 1.62 -12.01
N ARG A 649 13.56 2.22 -12.45
CA ARG A 649 13.61 3.11 -13.60
C ARG A 649 13.05 2.46 -14.88
N ASN A 650 13.42 1.23 -15.15
CA ASN A 650 13.07 0.53 -16.40
C ASN A 650 11.78 -0.33 -16.26
N ARG A 651 11.10 -0.25 -15.13
CA ARG A 651 9.85 -1.00 -14.93
C ARG A 651 8.73 -0.43 -15.80
N PRO A 652 7.91 -1.26 -16.47
CA PRO A 652 6.75 -0.80 -17.24
C PRO A 652 5.84 0.14 -16.43
N LEU A 653 5.26 1.17 -17.09
CA LEU A 653 4.43 2.18 -16.42
C LEU A 653 3.14 1.62 -15.81
N ASP A 654 2.68 0.46 -16.28
CA ASP A 654 1.54 -0.27 -15.76
C ASP A 654 1.89 -1.23 -14.59
N GLN A 655 3.12 -1.17 -14.08
CA GLN A 655 3.57 -1.93 -12.91
C GLN A 655 3.92 -1.00 -11.75
N LYS A 656 3.53 -1.40 -10.55
CA LYS A 656 3.79 -0.63 -9.31
C LYS A 656 5.28 -0.48 -9.01
N PRO A 657 5.71 0.63 -8.42
CA PRO A 657 4.91 1.85 -8.18
C PRO A 657 4.61 2.57 -9.50
N TYR A 658 3.38 2.97 -9.73
CA TYR A 658 2.97 3.61 -10.99
C TYR A 658 3.59 5.00 -11.15
N TRP A 659 3.71 5.74 -10.04
CA TRP A 659 4.42 7.00 -9.98
C TRP A 659 5.64 6.83 -9.07
N HIS A 660 6.80 7.27 -9.54
CA HIS A 660 8.04 7.28 -8.77
C HIS A 660 9.13 8.08 -9.47
N LEU A 661 9.80 8.95 -8.72
CA LEU A 661 10.83 9.86 -9.23
C LEU A 661 12.00 9.13 -9.92
N GLU A 662 12.36 7.94 -9.47
CA GLU A 662 13.43 7.13 -10.09
C GLU A 662 13.16 6.84 -11.58
N ARG A 663 11.88 6.80 -12.00
CA ARG A 663 11.49 6.63 -13.41
C ARG A 663 11.82 7.86 -14.27
N SER A 664 11.94 9.04 -13.64
CA SER A 664 12.29 10.31 -14.30
C SER A 664 13.80 10.53 -14.36
N ARG A 665 14.59 9.74 -13.63
CA ARG A 665 16.06 9.89 -13.60
C ARG A 665 16.66 9.73 -14.98
N VAL A 666 17.47 10.70 -15.42
CA VAL A 666 18.33 10.58 -16.60
C VAL A 666 19.45 9.60 -16.29
N GLU A 667 19.63 8.62 -17.14
CA GLU A 667 20.57 7.51 -16.94
C GLU A 667 21.98 8.01 -16.58
N GLY A 668 22.56 7.44 -15.53
CA GLY A 668 23.90 7.76 -15.06
C GLY A 668 24.03 9.12 -14.36
N THR A 669 22.92 9.80 -14.08
CA THR A 669 22.90 11.11 -13.40
C THR A 669 21.90 11.13 -12.25
N ARG A 670 21.83 12.27 -11.54
CA ARG A 670 20.72 12.60 -10.62
C ARG A 670 19.79 13.66 -11.20
N GLN A 671 19.88 13.91 -12.50
CA GLN A 671 19.03 14.90 -13.16
C GLN A 671 17.66 14.33 -13.49
N VAL A 672 16.66 15.20 -13.34
CA VAL A 672 15.27 14.92 -13.70
C VAL A 672 14.69 16.06 -14.54
N PRO A 673 13.81 15.79 -15.52
CA PRO A 673 13.21 16.79 -16.37
C PRO A 673 12.05 17.49 -15.69
N VAL A 674 12.02 18.81 -15.72
CA VAL A 674 10.84 19.64 -15.49
C VAL A 674 10.26 20.00 -16.86
N GLU A 675 9.07 19.53 -17.15
CA GLU A 675 8.41 19.66 -18.46
C GLU A 675 7.32 20.71 -18.42
N LEU A 676 7.36 21.65 -19.38
CA LEU A 676 6.26 22.56 -19.68
C LEU A 676 5.27 21.85 -20.60
N VAL A 677 4.05 21.62 -20.11
CA VAL A 677 2.98 20.93 -20.82
C VAL A 677 1.92 21.91 -21.24
N VAL A 678 1.62 21.97 -22.53
CA VAL A 678 0.54 22.79 -23.11
C VAL A 678 -0.41 21.90 -23.88
N ASN A 679 -1.68 21.90 -23.52
CA ASN A 679 -2.71 21.06 -24.15
C ASN A 679 -2.37 19.56 -24.21
N GLY A 680 -1.53 19.09 -23.24
CA GLY A 680 -1.07 17.72 -23.14
C GLY A 680 0.30 17.44 -23.76
N GLU A 681 0.80 18.31 -24.62
CA GLU A 681 2.09 18.15 -25.30
C GLU A 681 3.21 18.84 -24.51
N VAL A 682 4.39 18.19 -24.45
CA VAL A 682 5.59 18.80 -23.85
C VAL A 682 6.17 19.79 -24.87
N VAL A 683 6.17 21.07 -24.53
CA VAL A 683 6.66 22.14 -25.41
C VAL A 683 8.08 22.58 -25.10
N GLU A 684 8.52 22.45 -23.85
CA GLU A 684 9.90 22.75 -23.41
C GLU A 684 10.24 21.90 -22.19
N THR A 685 11.52 21.58 -22.02
CA THR A 685 12.06 20.78 -20.90
C THR A 685 13.28 21.47 -20.32
N LYS A 686 13.34 21.57 -19.00
CA LYS A 686 14.52 22.02 -18.25
C LYS A 686 14.93 20.99 -17.22
N MET A 687 16.22 20.79 -17.06
CA MET A 687 16.79 19.80 -16.16
C MET A 687 17.08 20.42 -14.79
N ILE A 688 16.76 19.71 -13.71
CA ILE A 688 17.20 20.04 -12.36
C ILE A 688 17.98 18.86 -11.76
N GLU A 689 18.86 19.15 -10.82
CA GLU A 689 19.54 18.13 -10.02
C GLU A 689 18.61 17.69 -8.88
N ALA A 690 18.48 16.37 -8.69
CA ALA A 690 17.64 15.81 -7.62
C ALA A 690 18.45 15.62 -6.33
N ASP A 691 19.04 16.69 -5.81
CA ASP A 691 19.87 16.73 -4.61
C ASP A 691 19.16 17.25 -3.35
N GLY A 692 17.92 17.69 -3.53
CA GLY A 692 17.05 18.24 -2.49
C GLY A 692 17.03 19.77 -2.44
N ASP A 693 17.84 20.44 -3.27
CA ASP A 693 17.81 21.90 -3.36
C ASP A 693 16.59 22.39 -4.15
N VAL A 694 16.09 23.56 -3.77
CA VAL A 694 14.97 24.22 -4.47
C VAL A 694 15.53 25.07 -5.61
N ASN A 695 15.05 24.81 -6.82
CA ASN A 695 15.47 25.49 -8.03
C ASN A 695 14.33 26.31 -8.61
N GLU A 696 14.57 27.59 -8.93
CA GLU A 696 13.62 28.38 -9.70
C GLU A 696 13.76 28.01 -11.19
N VAL A 697 12.67 27.49 -11.78
CA VAL A 697 12.60 27.11 -13.19
C VAL A 697 11.63 28.07 -13.90
N ARG A 698 12.08 28.66 -15.02
CA ARG A 698 11.32 29.64 -15.81
C ARG A 698 11.24 29.22 -17.26
N PHE A 699 10.07 29.41 -17.87
CA PHE A 699 9.86 29.21 -19.29
C PHE A 699 9.18 30.45 -19.87
N ASP A 700 9.53 30.77 -21.12
CA ASP A 700 8.85 31.81 -21.91
C ASP A 700 7.90 31.12 -22.90
N TRP A 701 6.62 31.39 -22.82
CA TRP A 701 5.63 30.79 -23.71
C TRP A 701 4.67 31.84 -24.27
N ALA A 702 4.42 31.78 -25.58
CA ALA A 702 3.52 32.68 -26.26
C ALA A 702 2.31 31.90 -26.83
N PRO A 703 1.11 32.05 -26.27
CA PRO A 703 -0.06 31.33 -26.75
C PRO A 703 -0.61 31.92 -28.05
N GLU A 704 -0.79 31.07 -29.06
CA GLU A 704 -1.49 31.41 -30.31
C GLU A 704 -3.01 31.22 -30.20
N ARG A 705 -3.46 30.47 -29.20
CA ARG A 705 -4.87 30.13 -28.92
C ARG A 705 -5.07 29.82 -27.46
N SER A 706 -6.33 29.84 -27.03
CA SER A 706 -6.71 29.46 -25.67
C SER A 706 -6.26 28.05 -25.36
N SER A 707 -5.54 27.90 -24.25
CA SER A 707 -4.81 26.67 -23.90
C SER A 707 -4.78 26.48 -22.39
N TRP A 708 -4.62 25.26 -21.94
CA TRP A 708 -4.23 24.99 -20.57
C TRP A 708 -2.72 24.70 -20.51
N VAL A 709 -2.12 25.08 -19.37
CA VAL A 709 -0.69 25.00 -19.12
C VAL A 709 -0.45 24.35 -17.77
N ALA A 710 0.45 23.35 -17.71
CA ALA A 710 0.87 22.70 -16.48
C ALA A 710 2.37 22.40 -16.52
N LEU A 711 2.91 22.06 -15.37
CA LEU A 711 4.27 21.58 -15.21
C LEU A 711 4.27 20.18 -14.62
N ARG A 712 5.23 19.35 -14.99
CA ARG A 712 5.38 18.01 -14.44
C ARG A 712 6.84 17.55 -14.38
N ILE A 713 7.13 16.65 -13.45
CA ILE A 713 8.30 15.76 -13.41
C ILE A 713 7.74 14.35 -13.55
N TYR A 714 7.65 13.86 -14.78
CA TYR A 714 6.86 12.67 -15.08
C TYR A 714 7.66 11.37 -15.02
N PRO A 715 7.15 10.30 -14.38
CA PRO A 715 5.93 10.22 -13.57
C PRO A 715 6.23 10.29 -12.04
N SER A 716 6.42 11.48 -11.51
CA SER A 716 6.64 11.70 -10.07
C SER A 716 5.75 12.81 -9.52
N SER A 717 5.65 13.97 -10.21
CA SER A 717 4.76 15.05 -9.80
C SER A 717 4.13 15.76 -11.00
N HIS A 718 2.93 16.34 -10.78
CA HIS A 718 2.17 17.08 -11.79
C HIS A 718 1.35 18.20 -11.14
N THR A 719 1.45 19.45 -11.64
CA THR A 719 0.64 20.57 -11.16
C THR A 719 -0.79 20.49 -11.68
N ASN A 720 -1.72 21.12 -10.99
CA ASN A 720 -2.96 21.52 -11.64
C ASN A 720 -2.68 22.59 -12.72
N PRO A 721 -3.53 22.71 -13.76
CA PRO A 721 -3.28 23.63 -14.85
C PRO A 721 -3.72 25.06 -14.54
N ILE A 722 -3.08 26.02 -15.24
CA ILE A 722 -3.59 27.37 -15.45
C ILE A 722 -4.21 27.42 -16.84
N PHE A 723 -5.39 27.99 -16.94
CA PHE A 723 -6.19 28.13 -18.17
C PHE A 723 -5.97 29.51 -18.74
N VAL A 724 -5.33 29.57 -19.90
CA VAL A 724 -5.04 30.83 -20.61
C VAL A 724 -6.06 31.02 -21.72
N GLU A 725 -6.98 31.97 -21.54
CA GLU A 725 -7.98 32.36 -22.54
C GLU A 725 -7.41 33.48 -23.42
N VAL A 726 -7.08 33.17 -24.65
CA VAL A 726 -6.58 34.12 -25.63
C VAL A 726 -7.78 34.92 -26.19
N ASP A 727 -7.70 36.25 -26.12
CA ASP A 727 -8.76 37.18 -26.56
C ASP A 727 -10.14 36.91 -25.90
N GLY A 728 -10.13 36.15 -24.76
CA GLY A 728 -11.34 35.79 -24.00
C GLY A 728 -12.14 34.63 -24.61
N GLU A 729 -11.59 33.93 -25.61
CA GLU A 729 -12.19 32.73 -26.21
C GLU A 729 -12.04 31.50 -25.31
N PRO A 730 -13.01 30.58 -25.31
CA PRO A 730 -12.89 29.33 -24.53
C PRO A 730 -11.80 28.41 -25.08
N ILE A 731 -11.28 27.52 -24.21
CA ILE A 731 -10.35 26.48 -24.62
C ILE A 731 -11.09 25.44 -25.49
N ARG A 732 -10.60 25.25 -26.72
CA ARG A 732 -11.04 24.26 -27.71
C ARG A 732 -9.82 23.69 -28.41
N ALA A 733 -8.88 23.16 -27.60
CA ALA A 733 -7.52 22.96 -27.99
C ALA A 733 -7.35 21.89 -29.08
N SER A 734 -8.16 20.83 -29.09
CA SER A 734 -8.00 19.68 -29.98
C SER A 734 -9.34 19.12 -30.44
N ARG A 735 -9.54 19.07 -31.74
CA ARG A 735 -10.69 18.42 -32.39
C ARG A 735 -10.68 16.92 -32.19
N ARG A 736 -9.48 16.31 -32.18
CA ARG A 736 -9.31 14.88 -31.91
C ARG A 736 -9.71 14.52 -30.49
N SER A 737 -9.36 15.34 -29.50
CA SER A 737 -9.77 15.15 -28.12
C SER A 737 -11.30 15.26 -27.96
N ALA A 738 -11.93 16.24 -28.58
CA ALA A 738 -13.38 16.37 -28.57
C ALA A 738 -14.10 15.16 -29.21
N LYS A 739 -13.54 14.66 -30.32
CA LYS A 739 -14.03 13.43 -30.96
C LYS A 739 -13.86 12.23 -30.03
N TRP A 740 -12.69 12.08 -29.42
CA TRP A 740 -12.42 11.01 -28.46
C TRP A 740 -13.40 11.03 -27.28
N CYS A 741 -13.63 12.20 -26.70
CA CYS A 741 -14.61 12.35 -25.60
C CYS A 741 -16.03 11.98 -26.04
N LEU A 742 -16.45 12.38 -27.23
CA LEU A 742 -17.77 12.02 -27.79
C LEU A 742 -17.92 10.50 -27.93
N GLU A 743 -16.90 9.83 -28.50
CA GLU A 743 -16.88 8.39 -28.65
C GLU A 743 -16.83 7.66 -27.30
N ALA A 744 -16.08 8.21 -26.32
CA ALA A 744 -15.94 7.70 -24.97
C ALA A 744 -17.29 7.67 -24.23
N VAL A 745 -18.17 8.69 -24.41
CA VAL A 745 -19.53 8.67 -23.84
C VAL A 745 -20.31 7.45 -24.34
N ASP A 746 -20.17 7.09 -25.63
CA ASP A 746 -20.90 5.94 -26.18
C ASP A 746 -20.35 4.60 -25.70
N VAL A 747 -19.03 4.49 -25.55
CA VAL A 747 -18.39 3.29 -24.99
C VAL A 747 -18.76 3.10 -23.54
N CYS A 748 -18.70 4.18 -22.74
CA CYS A 748 -19.09 4.16 -21.33
C CYS A 748 -20.55 3.75 -21.18
N TRP A 749 -21.49 4.35 -21.93
CA TRP A 749 -22.89 3.95 -21.89
C TRP A 749 -23.10 2.47 -22.15
N LYS A 750 -22.47 1.93 -23.22
CA LYS A 750 -22.60 0.50 -23.57
C LYS A 750 -22.07 -0.41 -22.46
N SER A 751 -20.98 -0.01 -21.82
CA SER A 751 -20.37 -0.78 -20.72
C SER A 751 -21.24 -0.78 -19.47
N LYS A 752 -21.90 0.35 -19.13
CA LYS A 752 -22.49 0.59 -17.80
C LYS A 752 -24.00 0.42 -17.73
N VAL A 753 -24.74 0.68 -18.81
CA VAL A 753 -26.21 0.80 -18.80
C VAL A 753 -26.95 -0.41 -18.23
N ASN A 754 -26.42 -1.61 -18.38
CA ASN A 754 -27.07 -2.83 -17.90
C ASN A 754 -27.09 -2.95 -16.36
N ASN A 755 -26.12 -2.31 -15.70
CA ASN A 755 -26.01 -2.32 -14.25
C ASN A 755 -26.76 -1.14 -13.59
N ILE A 756 -27.18 -0.13 -14.38
CA ILE A 756 -28.03 0.94 -13.90
C ILE A 756 -29.46 0.43 -13.71
N ARG A 757 -30.06 0.67 -12.55
CA ARG A 757 -31.43 0.24 -12.25
C ARG A 757 -32.40 0.77 -13.28
N GLU A 758 -33.36 -0.05 -13.65
CA GLU A 758 -34.29 0.24 -14.75
C GLU A 758 -35.01 1.60 -14.59
N PHE A 759 -35.42 1.95 -13.38
CA PHE A 759 -36.12 3.21 -13.11
C PHE A 759 -35.18 4.43 -13.13
N GLU A 760 -33.85 4.26 -12.93
CA GLU A 760 -32.85 5.33 -13.01
C GLU A 760 -32.36 5.55 -14.44
N ARG A 761 -32.47 4.53 -15.33
CA ARG A 761 -32.00 4.59 -16.73
C ARG A 761 -32.52 5.80 -17.53
N PRO A 762 -33.78 6.26 -17.40
CA PRO A 762 -34.22 7.46 -18.12
C PRO A 762 -33.45 8.71 -17.73
N ALA A 763 -33.15 8.90 -16.45
CA ALA A 763 -32.36 10.04 -15.96
C ALA A 763 -30.89 9.91 -16.39
N ALA A 764 -30.28 8.74 -16.22
CA ALA A 764 -28.93 8.48 -16.69
C ALA A 764 -28.80 8.70 -18.21
N LYS A 765 -29.75 8.18 -19.02
CA LYS A 765 -29.79 8.39 -20.46
C LYS A 765 -29.84 9.86 -20.82
N ALA A 766 -30.63 10.66 -20.12
CA ALA A 766 -30.74 12.11 -20.37
C ALA A 766 -29.40 12.82 -20.12
N ALA A 767 -28.67 12.46 -19.05
CA ALA A 767 -27.36 12.99 -18.76
C ALA A 767 -26.32 12.62 -19.83
N PHE A 768 -26.29 11.35 -20.25
CA PHE A 768 -25.41 10.88 -21.34
C PHE A 768 -25.75 11.54 -22.67
N ASP A 769 -27.03 11.75 -22.99
CA ASP A 769 -27.44 12.47 -24.20
C ASP A 769 -27.06 13.95 -24.17
N GLU A 770 -27.06 14.58 -23.00
CA GLU A 770 -26.53 15.93 -22.82
C GLU A 770 -25.02 15.97 -23.04
N ALA A 771 -24.27 15.04 -22.47
CA ALA A 771 -22.84 14.92 -22.71
C ALA A 771 -22.51 14.78 -24.22
N ARG A 772 -23.27 13.95 -24.94
CA ARG A 772 -23.11 13.81 -26.41
C ARG A 772 -23.35 15.15 -27.13
N ARG A 773 -24.39 15.88 -26.78
CA ARG A 773 -24.67 17.19 -27.39
C ARG A 773 -23.54 18.17 -27.13
N THR A 774 -23.08 18.24 -25.88
CA THR A 774 -22.00 19.14 -25.47
C THR A 774 -20.70 18.81 -26.21
N TYR A 775 -20.27 17.55 -26.25
CA TYR A 775 -19.04 17.19 -26.99
C TYR A 775 -19.21 17.35 -28.50
N THR A 776 -20.40 17.17 -29.06
CA THR A 776 -20.67 17.46 -30.47
C THR A 776 -20.50 18.95 -30.78
N GLN A 777 -20.97 19.82 -29.90
CA GLN A 777 -20.78 21.26 -30.04
C GLN A 777 -19.31 21.62 -29.91
N ILE A 778 -18.61 21.11 -28.90
CA ILE A 778 -17.17 21.33 -28.70
C ILE A 778 -16.38 20.84 -29.92
N LEU A 779 -16.74 19.70 -30.49
CA LEU A 779 -16.11 19.16 -31.71
C LEU A 779 -16.22 20.12 -32.89
N VAL A 780 -17.36 20.80 -33.04
CA VAL A 780 -17.57 21.81 -34.13
C VAL A 780 -16.75 23.09 -33.86
N GLU A 781 -16.63 23.48 -32.59
CA GLU A 781 -15.93 24.69 -32.16
C GLU A 781 -14.40 24.48 -32.11
N SER A 782 -13.91 23.23 -32.04
CA SER A 782 -12.48 22.92 -31.85
C SER A 782 -11.65 23.11 -33.09
N TYR A 783 -10.38 23.50 -32.90
CA TYR A 783 -9.39 23.67 -33.96
C TYR A 783 -9.04 22.32 -34.62
N ASP A 784 -8.70 22.36 -35.89
CA ASP A 784 -8.17 21.19 -36.61
C ASP A 784 -6.70 20.95 -36.19
N ASP A 785 -6.41 19.76 -35.65
CA ASP A 785 -5.08 19.41 -35.12
C ASP A 785 -3.99 19.45 -36.22
N ARG A 786 -4.37 19.48 -37.52
CA ARG A 786 -3.45 19.59 -38.65
C ARG A 786 -2.90 21.01 -38.89
N GLU A 787 -3.48 22.02 -38.28
CA GLU A 787 -3.05 23.42 -38.44
C GLU A 787 -1.90 23.82 -37.48
N VAL A 788 -1.43 22.90 -36.65
CA VAL A 788 -0.39 23.13 -35.62
C VAL A 788 1.00 22.74 -36.03
N GLY A 789 1.16 22.17 -37.24
CA GLY A 789 2.42 21.58 -37.75
C GLY A 789 3.13 22.43 -38.83
N ASN A 790 3.07 23.76 -38.77
CA ASN A 790 3.90 24.63 -39.62
C ASN A 790 4.54 25.75 -38.82
#